data_c65df69bfc0f6a97795a9eab77c5f932
#
_entry.id   c65df69bfc0f6a97795a9eab77c5f932
#
_cell.length_a   1.000
_cell.length_b   1.000
_cell.length_c   1.000
_cell.angle_alpha   90.00
_cell.angle_beta   90.00
_cell.angle_gamma   90.00
#
_symmetry.space_group_name_H-M   'P 1'
#
loop_
_entity.id
_entity.type
_entity.pdbx_description
1 polymer ?
#
loop_
_entity_poly.entity_id
_entity_poly.type
_entity_poly.pdbx_seq_one_letter_code
_entity_poly.pdbx_strand_id
1 'polypeptide(L)'
;MFSKSLHESLIAVIRSMLVMTAIAVMTVASLGQVIDHRALLERETFWDNRDWDWYLDHVPAFDCPEPDLVTTYYYRWELMTKHLTYGSPDSGYLFTEFIDRPFWSGAYGAISCPAGHQLYEARWLRSPRIARDYGRYWFETPGAQPRNYSTWLADSVVAVDQVHPNPEWTRRLLPKLIENFEAWKSRHYVESYRGEPVGLFWQVGHDDGMEFNIASRQTKDILRGAPSYRPSFNAYMWAEAVAIADLARREGDAATANKYQTFADGLRERVYEKLWDPKRQFFLIRYRDDEEKDGHKVTANSFIYEDGQFAGSPYGRELIGYVPWQFDMIPPDSQYDVAWSKLMSRDGFFADYGPSTVERNDPMFLLMKSCCWWSGQSWPYATTQTLKGLANHLQNGPSSVVITADDYVKSLSIYARSHRKDGRPYLAEALHPDTGSFEGHDGYNHSEHYFHSGYIDLIITGLVGIDTSNMDTLRLVPLFPDHWDYLALDGLRYRNRDISILWDREGTRYGMGPGLHILCDGQIIHESKELELASVELPAPRRPSGSKERESDRHVNHLVSNDGSYFPRIVASSTAEGASISKLQDGNYWYVQHPPNRWASVPRSDSTATIELDFGMLRSIDQLKLYFLDDEDERAGSIRAPKEVRIATWSDGAWKPLEVDSSIPWVGHRPTALELNNVSVSKIQLQIDAMKGFAIGLTEIEAWGPAELPYRVAPPPAGNLAYRAPGDEYPRTIASHSDRFGGTPEKANDGKTVFAPTPMNRWTSYESPSESDWLEIQFGKPVEFSRIEMGIYDDRGGVQPPKSFAVEILRDGRWQRVEREVHRPDKPTGSQWNEVRFDPVRADRVRIVFEHQLPAKSGVTEVMIWER
;
A
#
# COMPACT_ATOMS: atom_id res chain seq x y z
N MET A 1 2.34 -76.23 5.98
CA MET A 1 1.09 -75.43 6.03
C MET A 1 1.20 -74.12 6.81
N PHE A 2 2.18 -73.90 7.65
CA PHE A 2 2.37 -72.66 8.42
C PHE A 2 3.04 -71.49 7.73
N SER A 3 3.71 -71.69 6.58
CA SER A 3 4.45 -70.61 5.85
C SER A 3 3.58 -69.73 4.92
N LYS A 4 2.46 -70.25 4.40
CA LYS A 4 1.57 -69.51 3.49
C LYS A 4 0.68 -68.53 4.20
N SER A 5 0.21 -68.83 5.42
CA SER A 5 -0.66 -67.99 6.23
C SER A 5 0.03 -66.71 6.73
N LEU A 6 1.33 -66.78 7.05
CA LEU A 6 2.11 -65.60 7.48
C LEU A 6 2.37 -64.60 6.31
N HIS A 7 2.53 -65.12 5.11
CA HIS A 7 2.79 -64.31 3.93
C HIS A 7 1.56 -63.54 3.42
N GLU A 8 0.39 -64.19 3.49
CA GLU A 8 -0.91 -63.56 3.16
C GLU A 8 -1.32 -62.51 4.20
N SER A 9 -1.06 -62.77 5.49
CA SER A 9 -1.31 -61.76 6.58
C SER A 9 -0.37 -60.57 6.48
N LEU A 10 0.90 -60.74 6.09
CA LEU A 10 1.86 -59.65 5.91
C LEU A 10 1.50 -58.77 4.72
N ILE A 11 1.05 -59.38 3.61
CA ILE A 11 0.59 -58.62 2.42
C ILE A 11 -0.70 -57.85 2.71
N ALA A 12 -1.62 -58.40 3.51
CA ALA A 12 -2.84 -57.71 3.93
C ALA A 12 -2.54 -56.53 4.84
N VAL A 13 -1.60 -56.63 5.79
CA VAL A 13 -1.16 -55.52 6.67
C VAL A 13 -0.42 -54.46 5.86
N ILE A 14 0.45 -54.85 4.90
CA ILE A 14 1.14 -53.89 4.06
C ILE A 14 0.17 -53.16 3.10
N ARG A 15 -0.84 -53.86 2.56
CA ARG A 15 -1.91 -53.22 1.77
C ARG A 15 -2.79 -52.29 2.63
N SER A 16 -3.12 -52.66 3.86
CA SER A 16 -3.87 -51.82 4.81
C SER A 16 -3.05 -50.60 5.24
N MET A 17 -1.72 -50.75 5.47
CA MET A 17 -0.84 -49.60 5.74
C MET A 17 -0.67 -48.69 4.53
N LEU A 18 -0.53 -49.24 3.31
CA LEU A 18 -0.47 -48.42 2.09
C LEU A 18 -1.79 -47.71 1.80
N VAL A 19 -2.92 -48.33 2.07
CA VAL A 19 -4.23 -47.67 1.97
C VAL A 19 -4.44 -46.64 3.05
N MET A 20 -4.02 -46.90 4.32
CA MET A 20 -4.05 -45.86 5.38
C MET A 20 -3.06 -44.75 5.14
N THR A 21 -1.89 -45.03 4.59
CA THR A 21 -0.93 -43.97 4.22
C THR A 21 -1.41 -43.17 2.99
N ALA A 22 -2.06 -43.80 2.01
CA ALA A 22 -2.72 -43.09 0.90
C ALA A 22 -3.94 -42.28 1.36
N ILE A 23 -4.70 -42.78 2.34
CA ILE A 23 -5.81 -42.03 2.98
C ILE A 23 -5.27 -40.90 3.88
N ALA A 24 -4.15 -41.09 4.57
CA ALA A 24 -3.51 -40.06 5.42
C ALA A 24 -2.82 -38.97 4.58
N VAL A 25 -2.36 -39.27 3.37
CA VAL A 25 -1.82 -38.28 2.41
C VAL A 25 -2.95 -37.55 1.66
N MET A 26 -4.16 -38.13 1.59
CA MET A 26 -5.37 -37.45 1.07
C MET A 26 -6.13 -36.61 2.10
N THR A 27 -5.72 -36.55 3.38
CA THR A 27 -6.45 -35.83 4.44
C THR A 27 -5.81 -34.52 4.89
N VAL A 28 -5.03 -33.86 4.01
CA VAL A 28 -4.75 -32.44 4.14
C VAL A 28 -5.11 -31.71 2.83
N ALA A 29 -6.11 -32.20 2.10
CA ALA A 29 -6.87 -31.33 1.22
C ALA A 29 -7.76 -30.46 2.11
N SER A 30 -7.50 -29.17 2.21
CA SER A 30 -8.42 -28.23 2.83
C SER A 30 -9.80 -28.45 2.21
N LEU A 31 -10.77 -28.77 3.06
CA LEU A 31 -12.16 -29.00 2.67
C LEU A 31 -12.64 -27.82 1.82
N GLY A 32 -12.64 -27.95 0.46
CA GLY A 32 -13.23 -26.95 -0.40
C GLY A 32 -12.44 -26.52 -1.65
N GLN A 33 -11.15 -26.85 -1.78
CA GLN A 33 -10.38 -26.50 -3.00
C GLN A 33 -10.52 -27.59 -4.08
N VAL A 34 -10.80 -27.16 -5.31
CA VAL A 34 -11.03 -28.06 -6.47
C VAL A 34 -9.76 -28.16 -7.33
N ILE A 35 -8.95 -27.11 -7.39
CA ILE A 35 -7.73 -27.08 -8.20
C ILE A 35 -6.47 -27.09 -7.34
N ASP A 36 -5.38 -27.61 -7.86
CA ASP A 36 -4.08 -27.61 -7.19
C ASP A 36 -3.46 -26.21 -7.26
N HIS A 37 -3.83 -25.38 -6.26
CA HIS A 37 -3.35 -24.00 -6.17
C HIS A 37 -1.82 -23.96 -6.01
N ARG A 38 -1.23 -24.88 -5.26
CA ARG A 38 0.23 -24.96 -5.07
C ARG A 38 0.96 -25.16 -6.39
N ALA A 39 0.47 -26.06 -7.23
CA ALA A 39 1.05 -26.31 -8.55
C ALA A 39 0.93 -25.06 -9.46
N LEU A 40 -0.15 -24.29 -9.36
CA LEU A 40 -0.30 -23.04 -10.11
C LEU A 40 0.72 -21.99 -9.68
N LEU A 41 0.95 -21.83 -8.38
CA LEU A 41 1.96 -20.91 -7.85
C LEU A 41 3.37 -21.32 -8.30
N GLU A 42 3.74 -22.58 -8.13
CA GLU A 42 5.09 -23.09 -8.45
C GLU A 42 5.39 -23.13 -9.95
N ARG A 43 4.36 -23.10 -10.82
CA ARG A 43 4.54 -22.98 -12.28
C ARG A 43 5.17 -21.66 -12.69
N GLU A 44 4.86 -20.59 -11.99
CA GLU A 44 5.38 -19.25 -12.26
C GLU A 44 6.78 -19.06 -11.67
N THR A 45 7.68 -18.39 -12.39
CA THR A 45 9.11 -18.30 -12.04
C THR A 45 9.57 -16.90 -11.61
N PHE A 46 8.65 -15.96 -11.51
CA PHE A 46 8.95 -14.54 -11.23
C PHE A 46 8.98 -14.19 -9.72
N TRP A 47 8.66 -15.13 -8.84
CA TRP A 47 8.47 -14.85 -7.43
C TRP A 47 9.75 -14.40 -6.72
N ASP A 48 9.72 -13.21 -6.15
CA ASP A 48 10.68 -12.75 -5.16
C ASP A 48 10.25 -13.21 -3.75
N ASN A 49 8.94 -13.12 -3.45
CA ASN A 49 8.36 -13.68 -2.22
C ASN A 49 7.86 -15.10 -2.48
N ARG A 50 8.47 -16.08 -1.80
CA ARG A 50 8.15 -17.51 -1.95
C ARG A 50 7.38 -18.06 -0.74
N ASP A 51 6.62 -17.21 -0.06
CA ASP A 51 5.75 -17.62 1.06
C ASP A 51 4.48 -18.29 0.54
N TRP A 52 4.65 -19.53 0.06
CA TRP A 52 3.56 -20.30 -0.52
C TRP A 52 2.42 -20.51 0.45
N ASP A 53 2.70 -20.70 1.73
CA ASP A 53 1.69 -20.93 2.77
C ASP A 53 0.82 -19.68 2.92
N TRP A 54 1.43 -18.48 2.88
CA TRP A 54 0.69 -17.23 2.88
C TRP A 54 -0.22 -17.08 1.64
N TYR A 55 0.31 -17.41 0.44
CA TYR A 55 -0.51 -17.33 -0.78
C TYR A 55 -1.68 -18.32 -0.75
N LEU A 56 -1.46 -19.55 -0.31
CA LEU A 56 -2.52 -20.56 -0.16
C LEU A 56 -3.59 -20.14 0.84
N ASP A 57 -3.21 -19.46 1.91
CA ASP A 57 -4.12 -19.00 2.95
C ASP A 57 -4.86 -17.70 2.59
N HIS A 58 -4.30 -16.88 1.71
CA HIS A 58 -4.82 -15.52 1.45
C HIS A 58 -5.35 -15.28 0.05
N VAL A 59 -4.94 -16.03 -0.96
CA VAL A 59 -5.20 -15.75 -2.37
C VAL A 59 -6.14 -16.80 -2.97
N PRO A 60 -7.23 -16.42 -3.66
CA PRO A 60 -8.01 -17.39 -4.44
C PRO A 60 -7.23 -17.85 -5.67
N ALA A 61 -7.36 -19.12 -6.02
CA ALA A 61 -6.72 -19.67 -7.21
C ALA A 61 -7.48 -19.31 -8.48
N PHE A 62 -6.74 -19.01 -9.57
CA PHE A 62 -7.32 -18.66 -10.88
C PHE A 62 -6.62 -19.44 -11.99
N ASP A 63 -7.41 -20.01 -12.92
CA ASP A 63 -6.93 -20.74 -14.08
C ASP A 63 -7.83 -20.48 -15.29
N CYS A 64 -7.24 -20.26 -16.47
CA CYS A 64 -7.96 -20.07 -17.72
C CYS A 64 -7.05 -20.42 -18.93
N PRO A 65 -7.58 -20.52 -20.18
CA PRO A 65 -6.78 -20.87 -21.36
C PRO A 65 -5.74 -19.84 -21.78
N GLU A 66 -5.82 -18.60 -21.27
CA GLU A 66 -4.95 -17.48 -21.64
C GLU A 66 -3.79 -17.34 -20.65
N PRO A 67 -2.56 -17.83 -20.95
CA PRO A 67 -1.44 -17.82 -20.01
C PRO A 67 -1.07 -16.42 -19.52
N ASP A 68 -1.16 -15.40 -20.38
CA ASP A 68 -0.84 -14.02 -19.99
C ASP A 68 -1.78 -13.49 -18.90
N LEU A 69 -3.07 -13.86 -18.94
CA LEU A 69 -4.02 -13.48 -17.90
C LEU A 69 -3.66 -14.14 -16.57
N VAL A 70 -3.35 -15.44 -16.59
CA VAL A 70 -3.01 -16.22 -15.40
C VAL A 70 -1.69 -15.72 -14.76
N THR A 71 -0.65 -15.58 -15.58
CA THR A 71 0.65 -15.07 -15.10
C THR A 71 0.52 -13.67 -14.51
N THR A 72 -0.25 -12.78 -15.16
CA THR A 72 -0.46 -11.42 -14.64
C THR A 72 -1.28 -11.43 -13.35
N TYR A 73 -2.28 -12.30 -13.23
CA TYR A 73 -3.06 -12.46 -12.00
C TYR A 73 -2.17 -12.79 -10.80
N TYR A 74 -1.28 -13.79 -10.93
CA TYR A 74 -0.34 -14.15 -9.86
C TYR A 74 0.74 -13.09 -9.64
N TYR A 75 1.24 -12.46 -10.69
CA TYR A 75 2.18 -11.34 -10.56
C TYR A 75 1.58 -10.15 -9.77
N ARG A 76 0.29 -9.88 -9.92
CA ARG A 76 -0.38 -8.81 -9.16
C ARG A 76 -0.44 -9.12 -7.66
N TRP A 77 -0.57 -10.38 -7.26
CA TRP A 77 -0.45 -10.78 -5.85
C TRP A 77 0.99 -10.64 -5.33
N GLU A 78 1.97 -11.02 -6.14
CA GLU A 78 3.39 -10.76 -5.83
C GLU A 78 3.64 -9.25 -5.65
N LEU A 79 3.13 -8.42 -6.56
CA LEU A 79 3.25 -6.97 -6.49
C LEU A 79 2.61 -6.41 -5.21
N MET A 80 1.44 -6.91 -4.83
CA MET A 80 0.76 -6.53 -3.60
C MET A 80 1.64 -6.79 -2.36
N THR A 81 2.35 -7.93 -2.30
CA THR A 81 3.24 -8.24 -1.17
C THR A 81 4.44 -7.30 -1.07
N LYS A 82 4.90 -6.72 -2.19
CA LYS A 82 5.97 -5.72 -2.19
C LYS A 82 5.54 -4.39 -1.57
N HIS A 83 4.25 -4.09 -1.62
CA HIS A 83 3.66 -2.83 -1.13
C HIS A 83 2.95 -2.97 0.21
N LEU A 84 2.75 -4.20 0.67
CA LEU A 84 2.17 -4.46 1.98
C LEU A 84 3.14 -4.00 3.07
N THR A 85 2.64 -3.18 3.99
CA THR A 85 3.40 -2.61 5.09
C THR A 85 2.60 -2.73 6.37
N TYR A 86 3.25 -3.12 7.47
CA TYR A 86 2.66 -3.01 8.81
C TYR A 86 3.12 -1.70 9.44
N GLY A 87 2.24 -0.70 9.51
CA GLY A 87 2.62 0.67 9.89
C GLY A 87 2.97 0.81 11.37
N SER A 88 2.04 0.41 12.23
CA SER A 88 2.17 0.43 13.70
C SER A 88 1.14 -0.50 14.34
N PRO A 89 1.26 -0.84 15.63
CA PRO A 89 0.22 -1.61 16.34
C PRO A 89 -1.18 -0.97 16.32
N ASP A 90 -1.27 0.36 16.27
CA ASP A 90 -2.54 1.08 16.21
C ASP A 90 -3.11 1.19 14.79
N SER A 91 -2.26 1.38 13.78
CA SER A 91 -2.70 1.52 12.39
C SER A 91 -2.97 0.17 11.71
N GLY A 92 -2.21 -0.88 12.05
CA GLY A 92 -2.24 -2.16 11.36
C GLY A 92 -1.59 -2.11 9.98
N TYR A 93 -2.14 -2.89 9.04
CA TYR A 93 -1.65 -3.01 7.67
C TYR A 93 -2.11 -1.84 6.79
N LEU A 94 -1.25 -1.51 5.81
CA LEU A 94 -1.53 -0.54 4.74
C LEU A 94 -0.74 -0.91 3.49
N PHE A 95 -1.01 -0.18 2.39
CA PHE A 95 -0.25 -0.30 1.15
C PHE A 95 0.48 0.99 0.83
N THR A 96 1.69 0.84 0.29
CA THR A 96 2.43 1.94 -0.32
C THR A 96 2.12 2.00 -1.82
N GLU A 97 2.35 3.14 -2.45
CA GLU A 97 2.26 3.28 -3.91
C GLU A 97 3.59 2.92 -4.57
N PHE A 98 4.68 3.38 -3.95
CA PHE A 98 6.06 3.09 -4.34
C PHE A 98 6.67 2.04 -3.42
N ILE A 99 7.64 1.27 -3.89
CA ILE A 99 8.32 0.30 -3.01
C ILE A 99 9.16 0.98 -1.92
N ASP A 100 9.73 2.16 -2.13
CA ASP A 100 10.27 2.98 -1.06
C ASP A 100 9.25 4.06 -0.63
N ARG A 101 9.57 4.83 0.41
CA ARG A 101 8.67 5.85 0.98
C ARG A 101 9.16 7.24 0.60
N PRO A 102 8.68 7.82 -0.51
CA PRO A 102 9.10 9.14 -0.92
C PRO A 102 8.65 10.21 0.06
N PHE A 103 9.35 11.36 0.07
CA PHE A 103 9.10 12.43 1.06
C PHE A 103 7.70 13.08 0.95
N TRP A 104 7.03 12.92 -0.19
CA TRP A 104 5.66 13.43 -0.41
C TRP A 104 4.56 12.46 -0.01
N SER A 105 4.89 11.24 0.40
CA SER A 105 3.92 10.27 0.90
C SER A 105 3.41 10.64 2.30
N GLY A 106 2.23 10.15 2.66
CA GLY A 106 1.71 10.20 4.00
C GLY A 106 2.43 9.25 4.97
N ALA A 107 1.88 9.09 6.16
CA ALA A 107 2.44 8.21 7.17
C ALA A 107 2.67 6.80 6.59
N TYR A 108 3.84 6.24 6.89
CA TYR A 108 4.27 4.90 6.50
C TYR A 108 4.35 4.63 4.99
N GLY A 109 4.32 5.68 4.16
CA GLY A 109 4.48 5.58 2.71
C GLY A 109 3.18 5.48 1.91
N ALA A 110 2.00 5.59 2.54
CA ALA A 110 0.74 5.57 1.83
C ALA A 110 0.45 6.88 1.10
N ILE A 111 -0.15 6.79 -0.08
CA ILE A 111 -0.61 7.92 -0.90
C ILE A 111 -2.07 7.70 -1.26
N SER A 112 -2.90 8.74 -1.18
CA SER A 112 -4.36 8.58 -1.36
C SER A 112 -4.78 8.34 -2.80
N CYS A 113 -3.98 8.71 -3.79
CA CYS A 113 -4.28 8.51 -5.20
C CYS A 113 -4.71 7.07 -5.53
N PRO A 114 -3.91 6.03 -5.25
CA PRO A 114 -4.24 4.65 -5.58
C PRO A 114 -5.13 3.95 -4.55
N ALA A 115 -5.48 4.58 -3.44
CA ALA A 115 -6.12 3.90 -2.31
C ALA A 115 -7.40 3.16 -2.68
N GLY A 116 -8.21 3.73 -3.58
CA GLY A 116 -9.42 3.07 -4.10
C GLY A 116 -9.11 1.79 -4.87
N HIS A 117 -8.12 1.82 -5.76
CA HIS A 117 -7.66 0.62 -6.48
C HIS A 117 -7.09 -0.43 -5.53
N GLN A 118 -6.25 -0.01 -4.58
CA GLN A 118 -5.61 -0.92 -3.62
C GLN A 118 -6.64 -1.61 -2.71
N LEU A 119 -7.69 -0.91 -2.28
CA LEU A 119 -8.79 -1.50 -1.51
C LEU A 119 -9.64 -2.45 -2.36
N TYR A 120 -9.88 -2.14 -3.64
CA TYR A 120 -10.57 -3.04 -4.55
C TYR A 120 -9.78 -4.34 -4.82
N GLU A 121 -8.46 -4.28 -4.91
CA GLU A 121 -7.61 -5.46 -5.01
C GLU A 121 -7.59 -6.24 -3.68
N ALA A 122 -7.37 -5.55 -2.56
CA ALA A 122 -7.23 -6.16 -1.23
C ALA A 122 -8.51 -6.79 -0.69
N ARG A 123 -9.71 -6.36 -1.14
CA ARG A 123 -10.98 -6.97 -0.73
C ARG A 123 -11.09 -8.45 -1.09
N TRP A 124 -10.28 -8.93 -2.03
CA TRP A 124 -10.25 -10.31 -2.48
C TRP A 124 -9.29 -11.21 -1.70
N LEU A 125 -8.49 -10.64 -0.79
CA LEU A 125 -7.75 -11.42 0.20
C LEU A 125 -8.74 -12.20 1.08
N ARG A 126 -8.45 -13.46 1.35
CA ARG A 126 -9.30 -14.33 2.19
C ARG A 126 -9.40 -13.82 3.64
N SER A 127 -8.35 -13.18 4.17
CA SER A 127 -8.38 -12.47 5.44
C SER A 127 -8.83 -11.02 5.25
N PRO A 128 -9.90 -10.57 5.92
CA PRO A 128 -10.39 -9.19 5.82
C PRO A 128 -9.48 -8.18 6.52
N ARG A 129 -8.56 -8.63 7.38
CA ARG A 129 -7.78 -7.77 8.26
C ARG A 129 -7.01 -6.69 7.50
N ILE A 130 -6.29 -7.08 6.44
CA ILE A 130 -5.44 -6.16 5.66
C ILE A 130 -6.29 -5.03 5.05
N ALA A 131 -7.38 -5.39 4.36
CA ALA A 131 -8.26 -4.40 3.74
C ALA A 131 -8.97 -3.51 4.78
N ARG A 132 -9.40 -4.06 5.91
CA ARG A 132 -10.04 -3.30 7.01
C ARG A 132 -9.08 -2.36 7.71
N ASP A 133 -7.85 -2.80 8.01
CA ASP A 133 -6.82 -1.95 8.60
C ASP A 133 -6.51 -0.79 7.66
N TYR A 134 -6.35 -1.05 6.35
CA TYR A 134 -6.07 -0.02 5.36
C TYR A 134 -7.23 0.97 5.17
N GLY A 135 -8.49 0.51 5.18
CA GLY A 135 -9.66 1.39 5.17
C GLY A 135 -9.71 2.29 6.41
N ARG A 136 -9.36 1.76 7.59
CA ARG A 136 -9.30 2.50 8.86
C ARG A 136 -8.11 3.45 8.91
N TYR A 137 -6.96 3.08 8.35
CA TYR A 137 -5.72 3.86 8.31
C TYR A 137 -5.98 5.31 7.85
N TRP A 138 -6.74 5.52 6.81
CA TRP A 138 -6.98 6.83 6.21
C TRP A 138 -7.63 7.84 7.17
N PHE A 139 -8.38 7.37 8.14
CA PHE A 139 -9.20 8.21 9.02
C PHE A 139 -8.73 8.22 10.48
N GLU A 140 -7.88 7.27 10.88
CA GLU A 140 -7.50 7.10 12.28
C GLU A 140 -5.99 7.21 12.51
N THR A 141 -5.17 7.10 11.48
CA THR A 141 -3.72 7.19 11.61
C THR A 141 -3.26 8.65 11.49
N PRO A 142 -2.54 9.18 12.49
CA PRO A 142 -1.93 10.50 12.39
C PRO A 142 -0.97 10.59 11.21
N GLY A 143 -1.15 11.62 10.37
CA GLY A 143 -0.33 11.80 9.16
C GLY A 143 -0.81 11.02 7.93
N ALA A 144 -1.86 10.22 8.02
CA ALA A 144 -2.60 9.78 6.84
C ALA A 144 -3.20 11.01 6.13
N GLN A 145 -3.09 11.10 4.85
CA GLN A 145 -3.49 12.26 4.06
C GLN A 145 -4.61 11.89 3.08
N PRO A 146 -5.85 11.63 3.56
CA PRO A 146 -6.94 11.09 2.72
C PRO A 146 -7.39 12.04 1.61
N ARG A 147 -6.99 13.32 1.66
CA ARG A 147 -7.36 14.37 0.70
C ARG A 147 -6.16 15.01 0.01
N ASN A 148 -5.02 14.34 0.02
CA ASN A 148 -3.85 14.83 -0.74
C ASN A 148 -4.09 14.73 -2.25
N TYR A 149 -4.72 13.63 -2.68
CA TYR A 149 -5.20 13.39 -4.04
C TYR A 149 -6.68 12.99 -4.04
N SER A 150 -7.37 13.20 -5.16
CA SER A 150 -8.72 12.70 -5.39
C SER A 150 -8.74 11.17 -5.33
N THR A 151 -9.74 10.62 -4.63
CA THR A 151 -9.94 9.17 -4.50
C THR A 151 -11.38 8.88 -4.05
N TRP A 152 -11.78 7.58 -3.98
CA TRP A 152 -13.13 7.11 -3.63
C TRP A 152 -13.11 6.19 -2.41
N LEU A 153 -12.78 6.73 -1.23
CA LEU A 153 -12.57 5.95 0.00
C LEU A 153 -13.86 5.38 0.59
N ALA A 154 -14.97 6.13 0.60
CA ALA A 154 -16.24 5.63 1.14
C ALA A 154 -16.80 4.48 0.29
N ASP A 155 -16.73 4.62 -1.02
CA ASP A 155 -17.13 3.55 -1.96
C ASP A 155 -16.23 2.31 -1.78
N SER A 156 -14.93 2.51 -1.61
CA SER A 156 -13.99 1.41 -1.36
C SER A 156 -14.23 0.70 -0.03
N VAL A 157 -14.64 1.42 1.02
CA VAL A 157 -15.07 0.84 2.30
C VAL A 157 -16.31 -0.01 2.11
N VAL A 158 -17.30 0.46 1.37
CA VAL A 158 -18.49 -0.32 1.02
C VAL A 158 -18.10 -1.57 0.22
N ALA A 159 -17.19 -1.43 -0.75
CA ALA A 159 -16.71 -2.55 -1.56
C ALA A 159 -16.02 -3.65 -0.73
N VAL A 160 -15.23 -3.28 0.28
CA VAL A 160 -14.66 -4.24 1.24
C VAL A 160 -15.75 -4.91 2.07
N ASP A 161 -16.73 -4.15 2.56
CA ASP A 161 -17.84 -4.67 3.37
C ASP A 161 -18.77 -5.60 2.57
N GLN A 162 -18.95 -5.36 1.28
CA GLN A 162 -19.70 -6.24 0.40
C GLN A 162 -19.09 -7.66 0.30
N VAL A 163 -17.78 -7.79 0.35
CA VAL A 163 -17.06 -9.07 0.33
C VAL A 163 -16.90 -9.65 1.75
N HIS A 164 -16.59 -8.80 2.71
CA HIS A 164 -16.33 -9.15 4.10
C HIS A 164 -17.23 -8.34 5.05
N PRO A 165 -18.52 -8.65 5.19
CA PRO A 165 -19.46 -7.87 5.98
C PRO A 165 -19.01 -7.70 7.44
N ASN A 166 -18.95 -6.43 7.92
CA ASN A 166 -18.70 -6.10 9.31
C ASN A 166 -19.40 -4.79 9.71
N PRO A 167 -20.66 -4.87 10.23
CA PRO A 167 -21.41 -3.69 10.60
C PRO A 167 -20.78 -2.83 11.70
N GLU A 168 -19.94 -3.39 12.56
CA GLU A 168 -19.23 -2.64 13.60
C GLU A 168 -18.15 -1.75 12.98
N TRP A 169 -17.40 -2.28 12.01
CA TRP A 169 -16.38 -1.56 11.28
C TRP A 169 -16.95 -0.41 10.45
N THR A 170 -18.03 -0.65 9.69
CA THR A 170 -18.68 0.39 8.87
C THR A 170 -19.35 1.46 9.72
N ARG A 171 -20.02 1.09 10.83
CA ARG A 171 -20.59 2.05 11.79
C ARG A 171 -19.52 2.95 12.41
N ARG A 172 -18.35 2.41 12.73
CA ARG A 172 -17.21 3.19 13.26
C ARG A 172 -16.69 4.19 12.23
N LEU A 173 -16.64 3.83 10.95
CA LEU A 173 -16.10 4.68 9.89
C LEU A 173 -17.09 5.71 9.37
N LEU A 174 -18.39 5.45 9.37
CA LEU A 174 -19.42 6.32 8.77
C LEU A 174 -19.31 7.80 9.18
N PRO A 175 -19.14 8.19 10.45
CA PRO A 175 -18.97 9.60 10.82
C PRO A 175 -17.75 10.25 10.18
N LYS A 176 -16.65 9.48 10.02
CA LYS A 176 -15.39 9.94 9.45
C LYS A 176 -15.45 10.06 7.92
N LEU A 177 -16.17 9.17 7.27
CA LEU A 177 -16.49 9.25 5.84
C LEU A 177 -17.31 10.50 5.54
N ILE A 178 -18.31 10.79 6.37
CA ILE A 178 -19.11 12.02 6.29
C ILE A 178 -18.22 13.26 6.45
N GLU A 179 -17.38 13.29 7.46
CA GLU A 179 -16.42 14.38 7.68
C GLU A 179 -15.50 14.59 6.48
N ASN A 180 -14.96 13.51 5.93
CA ASN A 180 -14.10 13.54 4.73
C ASN A 180 -14.83 14.10 3.52
N PHE A 181 -16.07 13.66 3.27
CA PHE A 181 -16.91 14.16 2.18
C PHE A 181 -17.20 15.65 2.32
N GLU A 182 -17.64 16.09 3.51
CA GLU A 182 -17.96 17.50 3.74
C GLU A 182 -16.71 18.39 3.65
N ALA A 183 -15.54 17.89 4.03
CA ALA A 183 -14.28 18.61 3.85
C ALA A 183 -13.93 18.79 2.35
N TRP A 184 -14.08 17.75 1.51
CA TRP A 184 -13.98 17.89 0.05
C TRP A 184 -15.00 18.89 -0.50
N LYS A 185 -16.26 18.76 -0.09
CA LYS A 185 -17.36 19.63 -0.53
C LYS A 185 -17.11 21.08 -0.20
N SER A 186 -16.67 21.38 1.02
CA SER A 186 -16.41 22.77 1.47
C SER A 186 -15.35 23.48 0.65
N ARG A 187 -14.36 22.74 0.14
CA ARG A 187 -13.22 23.28 -0.59
C ARG A 187 -13.36 23.25 -2.11
N HIS A 188 -14.00 22.23 -2.64
CA HIS A 188 -13.96 21.92 -4.08
C HIS A 188 -15.32 21.97 -4.78
N TYR A 189 -16.45 22.11 -4.04
CA TYR A 189 -17.76 22.19 -4.66
C TYR A 189 -18.13 23.64 -4.99
N VAL A 190 -18.58 23.88 -6.22
CA VAL A 190 -19.03 25.20 -6.69
C VAL A 190 -20.52 25.12 -6.97
N GLU A 191 -21.34 25.74 -6.12
CA GLU A 191 -22.79 25.77 -6.31
C GLU A 191 -23.20 26.69 -7.46
N SER A 192 -22.59 27.88 -7.54
CA SER A 192 -22.82 28.86 -8.63
C SER A 192 -21.54 29.66 -8.93
N TYR A 193 -21.39 30.10 -10.16
CA TYR A 193 -20.33 30.97 -10.62
C TYR A 193 -20.90 32.13 -11.45
N ARG A 194 -20.61 33.39 -11.06
CA ARG A 194 -21.12 34.60 -11.71
C ARG A 194 -22.67 34.64 -11.85
N GLY A 195 -23.37 34.06 -10.88
CA GLY A 195 -24.84 33.99 -10.86
C GLY A 195 -25.47 32.82 -11.63
N GLU A 196 -24.65 32.02 -12.36
CA GLU A 196 -25.13 30.82 -13.05
C GLU A 196 -24.92 29.59 -12.19
N PRO A 197 -25.90 28.67 -12.12
CA PRO A 197 -25.78 27.43 -11.39
C PRO A 197 -24.68 26.52 -12.00
N VAL A 198 -23.79 26.00 -11.16
CA VAL A 198 -22.74 25.03 -11.53
C VAL A 198 -23.04 23.66 -10.94
N GLY A 199 -22.98 23.51 -9.65
CA GLY A 199 -23.31 22.27 -8.93
C GLY A 199 -22.31 21.14 -9.16
N LEU A 200 -21.02 21.45 -9.33
CA LEU A 200 -19.95 20.48 -9.65
C LEU A 200 -18.75 20.66 -8.73
N PHE A 201 -18.00 19.59 -8.58
CA PHE A 201 -16.67 19.59 -7.97
C PHE A 201 -15.58 19.92 -9.00
N TRP A 202 -14.60 20.70 -8.59
CA TRP A 202 -13.43 21.01 -9.38
C TRP A 202 -12.14 20.45 -8.78
N GLN A 203 -11.16 20.18 -9.63
CA GLN A 203 -9.81 19.82 -9.22
C GLN A 203 -8.78 20.31 -10.27
N VAL A 204 -7.51 20.42 -9.88
CA VAL A 204 -6.41 20.52 -10.82
C VAL A 204 -5.96 19.11 -11.22
N GLY A 205 -5.39 18.97 -12.42
CA GLY A 205 -5.00 17.66 -12.91
C GLY A 205 -4.02 16.93 -12.00
N HIS A 206 -3.01 17.62 -11.51
CA HIS A 206 -2.02 17.06 -10.57
C HIS A 206 -2.67 16.43 -9.33
N ASP A 207 -3.57 17.17 -8.64
CA ASP A 207 -4.20 16.66 -7.41
C ASP A 207 -5.31 15.63 -7.70
N ASP A 208 -5.66 15.44 -8.98
CA ASP A 208 -6.48 14.34 -9.48
C ASP A 208 -5.62 13.12 -9.96
N GLY A 209 -4.31 13.15 -9.67
CA GLY A 209 -3.34 12.12 -10.06
C GLY A 209 -2.96 12.17 -11.54
N MET A 210 -3.09 13.32 -12.21
CA MET A 210 -2.91 13.46 -13.66
C MET A 210 -2.07 14.69 -13.99
N GLU A 211 -0.80 14.60 -13.71
CA GLU A 211 0.18 15.63 -14.04
C GLU A 211 0.29 15.80 -15.57
N PHE A 212 0.59 17.00 -16.02
CA PHE A 212 0.83 17.29 -17.42
C PHE A 212 -0.26 16.77 -18.39
N ASN A 213 -1.52 16.81 -17.96
CA ASN A 213 -2.68 16.46 -18.78
C ASN A 213 -2.91 17.49 -19.89
N ILE A 214 -3.92 17.30 -20.73
CA ILE A 214 -4.17 18.16 -21.90
C ILE A 214 -4.48 19.62 -21.54
N ALA A 215 -5.01 19.91 -20.35
CA ALA A 215 -5.23 21.28 -19.88
C ALA A 215 -3.94 21.97 -19.38
N SER A 216 -2.91 21.22 -19.03
CA SER A 216 -1.69 21.75 -18.40
C SER A 216 -0.97 22.77 -19.26
N ARG A 217 -0.90 22.56 -20.58
CA ARG A 217 -0.22 23.50 -21.48
C ARG A 217 -1.00 24.76 -21.80
N GLN A 218 -2.27 24.82 -21.45
CA GLN A 218 -3.13 25.96 -21.70
C GLN A 218 -3.19 26.94 -20.51
N THR A 219 -2.40 26.70 -19.48
CA THR A 219 -2.35 27.49 -18.26
C THR A 219 -0.89 27.80 -17.86
N LYS A 220 -0.72 28.70 -16.88
CA LYS A 220 0.61 29.09 -16.38
C LYS A 220 1.29 27.97 -15.58
N ASP A 221 0.52 27.18 -14.86
CA ASP A 221 1.02 26.04 -14.08
C ASP A 221 0.98 24.76 -14.93
N ILE A 222 2.08 24.45 -15.59
CA ILE A 222 2.20 23.28 -16.47
C ILE A 222 2.08 21.97 -15.69
N LEU A 223 2.60 21.90 -14.44
CA LEU A 223 2.56 20.70 -13.65
C LEU A 223 1.14 20.43 -13.13
N ARG A 224 0.52 21.41 -12.50
CA ARG A 224 -0.79 21.22 -11.86
C ARG A 224 -1.94 21.26 -12.84
N GLY A 225 -1.85 22.05 -13.89
CA GLY A 225 -2.93 22.31 -14.84
C GLY A 225 -3.97 23.30 -14.33
N ALA A 226 -4.95 23.63 -15.18
CA ALA A 226 -6.04 24.54 -14.83
C ALA A 226 -7.02 23.90 -13.84
N PRO A 227 -7.52 24.67 -12.85
CA PRO A 227 -8.70 24.26 -12.10
C PRO A 227 -9.86 23.96 -13.06
N SER A 228 -10.38 22.75 -13.00
CA SER A 228 -11.38 22.25 -13.97
C SER A 228 -12.43 21.37 -13.28
N TYR A 229 -13.65 21.40 -13.77
CA TYR A 229 -14.69 20.42 -13.49
C TYR A 229 -14.35 19.16 -14.29
N ARG A 230 -13.95 18.09 -13.59
CA ARG A 230 -13.42 16.86 -14.18
C ARG A 230 -14.40 15.72 -14.03
N PRO A 231 -14.66 14.91 -15.07
CA PRO A 231 -15.54 13.72 -15.00
C PRO A 231 -15.12 12.75 -13.90
N SER A 232 -13.80 12.50 -13.74
CA SER A 232 -13.21 11.65 -12.70
C SER A 232 -13.62 12.08 -11.30
N PHE A 233 -13.29 13.30 -10.89
CA PHE A 233 -13.52 13.75 -9.52
C PHE A 233 -15.00 13.89 -9.18
N ASN A 234 -15.84 14.27 -10.14
CA ASN A 234 -17.28 14.32 -9.94
C ASN A 234 -17.88 12.91 -9.79
N ALA A 235 -17.37 11.91 -10.52
CA ALA A 235 -17.78 10.52 -10.36
C ALA A 235 -17.32 9.96 -9.00
N TYR A 236 -16.11 10.26 -8.53
CA TYR A 236 -15.65 9.88 -7.19
C TYR A 236 -16.57 10.45 -6.11
N MET A 237 -16.88 11.75 -6.17
CA MET A 237 -17.73 12.40 -5.17
C MET A 237 -19.19 11.93 -5.24
N TRP A 238 -19.66 11.50 -6.41
CA TRP A 238 -20.94 10.83 -6.55
C TRP A 238 -20.94 9.47 -5.84
N ALA A 239 -19.93 8.64 -6.10
CA ALA A 239 -19.77 7.32 -5.49
C ALA A 239 -19.63 7.43 -3.95
N GLU A 240 -18.86 8.40 -3.46
CA GLU A 240 -18.74 8.72 -2.04
C GLU A 240 -20.10 9.03 -1.40
N ALA A 241 -20.92 9.87 -2.06
CA ALA A 241 -22.26 10.21 -1.55
C ALA A 241 -23.21 9.01 -1.55
N VAL A 242 -23.18 8.17 -2.60
CA VAL A 242 -23.98 6.94 -2.68
C VAL A 242 -23.57 5.95 -1.58
N ALA A 243 -22.28 5.76 -1.38
CA ALA A 243 -21.72 4.90 -0.34
C ALA A 243 -22.13 5.35 1.07
N ILE A 244 -22.04 6.65 1.37
CA ILE A 244 -22.49 7.22 2.65
C ILE A 244 -24.01 7.02 2.83
N ALA A 245 -24.80 7.25 1.78
CA ALA A 245 -26.25 7.04 1.82
C ALA A 245 -26.61 5.58 2.10
N ASP A 246 -25.90 4.63 1.48
CA ASP A 246 -26.08 3.20 1.70
C ASP A 246 -25.74 2.78 3.14
N LEU A 247 -24.57 3.18 3.65
CA LEU A 247 -24.17 2.89 5.02
C LEU A 247 -25.13 3.51 6.06
N ALA A 248 -25.57 4.77 5.85
CA ALA A 248 -26.55 5.41 6.72
C ALA A 248 -27.91 4.68 6.71
N ARG A 249 -28.35 4.18 5.56
CA ARG A 249 -29.58 3.38 5.42
C ARG A 249 -29.47 2.07 6.20
N ARG A 250 -28.34 1.38 6.12
CA ARG A 250 -28.07 0.13 6.88
C ARG A 250 -28.10 0.37 8.39
N GLU A 251 -27.65 1.54 8.85
CA GLU A 251 -27.69 1.93 10.27
C GLU A 251 -29.07 2.51 10.72
N GLY A 252 -30.04 2.61 9.81
CA GLY A 252 -31.38 3.15 10.09
C GLY A 252 -31.44 4.69 10.17
N ASP A 253 -30.37 5.41 9.80
CA ASP A 253 -30.35 6.87 9.72
C ASP A 253 -30.93 7.35 8.39
N ALA A 254 -32.24 7.37 8.30
CA ALA A 254 -32.97 7.79 7.10
C ALA A 254 -32.70 9.26 6.73
N ALA A 255 -32.42 10.14 7.69
CA ALA A 255 -32.15 11.56 7.42
C ALA A 255 -30.82 11.73 6.68
N THR A 256 -29.76 11.12 7.17
CA THR A 256 -28.46 11.12 6.51
C THR A 256 -28.51 10.40 5.17
N ALA A 257 -29.16 9.24 5.10
CA ALA A 257 -29.33 8.49 3.85
C ALA A 257 -30.00 9.32 2.76
N ASN A 258 -31.12 9.99 3.08
CA ASN A 258 -31.84 10.84 2.12
C ASN A 258 -31.02 12.08 1.73
N LYS A 259 -30.31 12.72 2.68
CA LYS A 259 -29.44 13.87 2.38
C LYS A 259 -28.42 13.55 1.30
N TYR A 260 -27.65 12.47 1.48
CA TYR A 260 -26.57 12.11 0.57
C TYR A 260 -27.10 11.50 -0.73
N GLN A 261 -28.20 10.75 -0.71
CA GLN A 261 -28.83 10.25 -1.93
C GLN A 261 -29.34 11.40 -2.81
N THR A 262 -30.05 12.38 -2.22
CA THR A 262 -30.54 13.56 -2.95
C THR A 262 -29.38 14.37 -3.54
N PHE A 263 -28.27 14.49 -2.77
CA PHE A 263 -27.08 15.15 -3.28
C PHE A 263 -26.46 14.39 -4.46
N ALA A 264 -26.33 13.08 -4.36
CA ALA A 264 -25.80 12.23 -5.44
C ALA A 264 -26.66 12.34 -6.71
N ASP A 265 -28.00 12.25 -6.58
CA ASP A 265 -28.92 12.38 -7.71
C ASP A 265 -28.79 13.75 -8.41
N GLY A 266 -28.71 14.83 -7.63
CA GLY A 266 -28.47 16.18 -8.16
C GLY A 266 -27.12 16.33 -8.85
N LEU A 267 -26.04 15.77 -8.28
CA LEU A 267 -24.70 15.79 -8.87
C LEU A 267 -24.65 15.03 -10.20
N ARG A 268 -25.29 13.86 -10.28
CA ARG A 268 -25.39 13.05 -11.50
C ARG A 268 -26.02 13.85 -12.64
N GLU A 269 -27.18 14.50 -12.38
CA GLU A 269 -27.83 15.33 -13.38
C GLU A 269 -26.94 16.49 -13.84
N ARG A 270 -26.18 17.10 -12.93
CA ARG A 270 -25.23 18.17 -13.28
C ARG A 270 -24.08 17.67 -14.15
N VAL A 271 -23.55 16.48 -13.87
CA VAL A 271 -22.52 15.86 -14.73
C VAL A 271 -23.04 15.63 -16.13
N TYR A 272 -24.26 15.13 -16.28
CA TYR A 272 -24.88 14.92 -17.59
C TYR A 272 -25.09 16.24 -18.34
N GLU A 273 -25.62 17.25 -17.66
CA GLU A 273 -25.91 18.55 -18.27
C GLU A 273 -24.63 19.32 -18.63
N LYS A 274 -23.62 19.27 -17.78
CA LYS A 274 -22.48 20.19 -17.86
C LYS A 274 -21.22 19.57 -18.46
N LEU A 275 -20.97 18.27 -18.28
CA LEU A 275 -19.72 17.64 -18.71
C LEU A 275 -19.87 16.79 -19.98
N TRP A 276 -21.08 16.41 -20.38
CA TRP A 276 -21.31 15.76 -21.67
C TRP A 276 -21.27 16.79 -22.82
N ASP A 277 -20.36 16.57 -23.78
CA ASP A 277 -20.33 17.36 -25.01
C ASP A 277 -21.07 16.59 -26.14
N PRO A 278 -22.27 17.02 -26.57
CA PRO A 278 -23.03 16.33 -27.60
C PRO A 278 -22.38 16.36 -28.99
N LYS A 279 -21.46 17.29 -29.25
CA LYS A 279 -20.72 17.36 -30.52
C LYS A 279 -19.61 16.30 -30.59
N ARG A 280 -18.85 16.17 -29.49
CA ARG A 280 -17.75 15.21 -29.38
C ARG A 280 -18.23 13.86 -28.83
N GLN A 281 -19.50 13.76 -28.36
CA GLN A 281 -20.12 12.56 -27.80
C GLN A 281 -19.28 11.91 -26.68
N PHE A 282 -18.86 12.72 -25.72
CA PHE A 282 -17.97 12.30 -24.66
C PHE A 282 -18.07 13.21 -23.42
N PHE A 283 -17.77 12.66 -22.22
CA PHE A 283 -17.60 13.50 -21.03
C PHE A 283 -16.23 14.15 -21.03
N LEU A 284 -16.21 15.49 -20.98
CA LEU A 284 -15.01 16.30 -21.11
C LEU A 284 -14.82 17.19 -19.89
N ILE A 285 -13.60 17.65 -19.68
CA ILE A 285 -13.32 18.68 -18.68
C ILE A 285 -13.86 20.04 -19.12
N ARG A 286 -14.28 20.85 -18.12
CA ARG A 286 -14.58 22.27 -18.29
C ARG A 286 -13.69 23.11 -17.38
N TYR A 287 -13.24 24.24 -17.86
CA TYR A 287 -12.46 25.17 -17.04
C TYR A 287 -13.33 25.79 -15.94
N ARG A 288 -12.81 25.89 -14.72
CA ARG A 288 -13.50 26.60 -13.62
C ARG A 288 -13.33 28.11 -13.74
N ASP A 289 -12.13 28.57 -14.09
CA ASP A 289 -11.73 29.96 -14.11
C ASP A 289 -11.33 30.43 -15.50
N ASP A 290 -11.35 31.77 -15.71
CA ASP A 290 -10.69 32.39 -16.86
C ASP A 290 -9.18 32.26 -16.69
N GLU A 291 -8.47 31.79 -17.71
CA GLU A 291 -7.01 31.65 -17.73
C GLU A 291 -6.41 32.30 -18.99
N GLU A 292 -5.17 32.78 -18.89
CA GLU A 292 -4.43 33.28 -20.03
C GLU A 292 -2.99 32.81 -19.99
N LYS A 293 -2.52 32.26 -21.11
CA LYS A 293 -1.14 31.86 -21.31
C LYS A 293 -0.70 32.17 -22.75
N ASP A 294 0.44 32.82 -22.88
CA ASP A 294 1.08 33.12 -24.20
C ASP A 294 0.14 33.80 -25.21
N GLY A 295 -0.79 34.66 -24.71
CA GLY A 295 -1.79 35.36 -25.51
C GLY A 295 -3.03 34.55 -25.87
N HIS A 296 -3.12 33.31 -25.44
CA HIS A 296 -4.29 32.45 -25.58
C HIS A 296 -5.13 32.47 -24.30
N LYS A 297 -6.44 32.68 -24.43
CA LYS A 297 -7.39 32.77 -23.33
C LYS A 297 -8.32 31.56 -23.34
N VAL A 298 -8.53 30.97 -22.15
CA VAL A 298 -9.61 30.03 -21.88
C VAL A 298 -10.62 30.69 -20.96
N THR A 299 -11.90 30.45 -21.20
CA THR A 299 -13.00 31.07 -20.50
C THR A 299 -13.58 30.10 -19.47
N ALA A 300 -13.94 30.62 -18.31
CA ALA A 300 -14.65 29.83 -17.28
C ALA A 300 -15.93 29.20 -17.87
N ASN A 301 -16.19 27.96 -17.52
CA ASN A 301 -17.27 27.10 -18.02
C ASN A 301 -17.17 26.70 -19.50
N SER A 302 -16.10 27.05 -20.25
CA SER A 302 -15.87 26.47 -21.59
C SER A 302 -15.34 25.04 -21.47
N PHE A 303 -15.67 24.21 -22.44
CA PHE A 303 -15.03 22.89 -22.59
C PHE A 303 -13.59 23.03 -23.04
N ILE A 304 -12.77 22.00 -22.77
CA ILE A 304 -11.42 21.90 -23.35
C ILE A 304 -11.50 22.13 -24.87
N TYR A 305 -10.59 22.95 -25.38
CA TYR A 305 -10.48 23.33 -26.81
C TYR A 305 -11.69 24.07 -27.42
N GLU A 306 -12.63 24.50 -26.65
CA GLU A 306 -13.67 25.42 -27.11
C GLU A 306 -13.05 26.80 -27.38
N ASP A 307 -12.10 27.20 -26.57
CA ASP A 307 -11.21 28.35 -26.69
C ASP A 307 -9.75 27.99 -26.37
N GLY A 308 -8.84 28.97 -26.19
CA GLY A 308 -7.43 28.75 -25.92
C GLY A 308 -6.58 28.43 -27.15
N GLN A 309 -5.39 27.84 -26.91
CA GLN A 309 -4.39 27.59 -27.96
C GLN A 309 -4.90 26.66 -29.09
N PHE A 310 -5.76 25.71 -28.75
CA PHE A 310 -6.30 24.70 -29.68
C PHE A 310 -7.80 24.91 -29.95
N ALA A 311 -8.26 26.15 -29.87
CA ALA A 311 -9.67 26.51 -30.09
C ALA A 311 -10.22 25.91 -31.39
N GLY A 312 -11.41 25.27 -31.31
CA GLY A 312 -12.06 24.63 -32.45
C GLY A 312 -11.56 23.21 -32.77
N SER A 313 -10.60 22.66 -32.02
CA SER A 313 -10.16 21.26 -32.17
C SER A 313 -11.34 20.30 -31.94
N PRO A 314 -11.54 19.28 -32.77
CA PRO A 314 -12.56 18.25 -32.57
C PRO A 314 -12.19 17.20 -31.53
N TYR A 315 -10.98 17.32 -30.99
CA TYR A 315 -10.38 16.42 -30.01
C TYR A 315 -10.61 16.90 -28.57
N GLY A 316 -9.81 16.38 -27.62
CA GLY A 316 -9.88 16.75 -26.20
C GLY A 316 -10.57 15.70 -25.34
N ARG A 317 -10.73 14.47 -25.84
CA ARG A 317 -11.19 13.32 -25.05
C ARG A 317 -10.04 12.72 -24.29
N GLU A 318 -10.25 12.50 -22.98
CA GLU A 318 -9.33 11.81 -22.08
C GLU A 318 -10.04 10.57 -21.52
N LEU A 319 -9.29 9.50 -21.15
CA LEU A 319 -9.86 8.28 -20.55
C LEU A 319 -10.72 8.56 -19.30
N ILE A 320 -10.45 9.67 -18.59
CA ILE A 320 -11.26 10.06 -17.43
C ILE A 320 -12.75 10.27 -17.76
N GLY A 321 -13.09 10.48 -19.02
CA GLY A 321 -14.47 10.53 -19.46
C GLY A 321 -15.23 9.20 -19.32
N TYR A 322 -14.53 8.08 -19.15
CA TYR A 322 -15.14 6.78 -18.85
C TYR A 322 -15.36 6.51 -17.36
N VAL A 323 -14.73 7.30 -16.46
CA VAL A 323 -14.82 7.07 -15.00
C VAL A 323 -16.24 7.07 -14.43
N PRO A 324 -17.23 7.85 -14.96
CA PRO A 324 -18.62 7.73 -14.52
C PRO A 324 -19.21 6.32 -14.63
N TRP A 325 -18.76 5.48 -15.59
CA TRP A 325 -19.21 4.08 -15.70
C TRP A 325 -18.55 3.15 -14.67
N GLN A 326 -17.34 3.52 -14.16
CA GLN A 326 -16.69 2.74 -13.11
C GLN A 326 -17.57 2.55 -11.87
N PHE A 327 -18.46 3.51 -11.59
CA PHE A 327 -19.31 3.54 -10.41
C PHE A 327 -20.80 3.36 -10.73
N ASP A 328 -21.15 2.93 -11.95
CA ASP A 328 -22.55 2.82 -12.39
C ASP A 328 -23.34 4.15 -12.33
N MET A 329 -22.63 5.28 -12.42
CA MET A 329 -23.27 6.59 -12.47
C MET A 329 -24.09 6.79 -13.75
N ILE A 330 -23.66 6.16 -14.85
CA ILE A 330 -24.33 6.22 -16.14
C ILE A 330 -25.31 5.04 -16.26
N PRO A 331 -26.61 5.28 -16.47
CA PRO A 331 -27.56 4.19 -16.65
C PRO A 331 -27.26 3.43 -17.94
N PRO A 332 -27.46 2.11 -17.96
CA PRO A 332 -27.31 1.32 -19.17
C PRO A 332 -28.33 1.73 -20.23
N ASP A 333 -28.07 1.41 -21.51
CA ASP A 333 -28.90 1.73 -22.66
C ASP A 333 -29.24 3.23 -22.79
N SER A 334 -28.26 4.06 -22.55
CA SER A 334 -28.38 5.52 -22.55
C SER A 334 -27.74 6.15 -23.82
N GLN A 335 -28.11 7.41 -24.08
CA GLN A 335 -27.49 8.19 -25.16
C GLN A 335 -25.95 8.35 -25.02
N TYR A 336 -25.40 8.07 -23.82
CA TYR A 336 -24.01 8.22 -23.52
C TYR A 336 -23.17 7.01 -23.98
N ASP A 337 -23.80 5.87 -24.27
CA ASP A 337 -23.12 4.62 -24.64
C ASP A 337 -22.28 4.74 -25.93
N VAL A 338 -22.62 5.71 -26.78
CA VAL A 338 -21.85 6.05 -27.98
C VAL A 338 -20.39 6.40 -27.70
N ALA A 339 -20.07 6.84 -26.48
CA ALA A 339 -18.70 7.12 -26.04
C ALA A 339 -17.79 5.89 -26.17
N TRP A 340 -18.32 4.68 -25.96
CA TRP A 340 -17.55 3.44 -26.04
C TRP A 340 -17.04 3.14 -27.45
N SER A 341 -17.60 3.76 -28.50
CA SER A 341 -17.10 3.65 -29.87
C SER A 341 -15.63 4.14 -30.03
N LYS A 342 -15.14 4.92 -29.07
CA LYS A 342 -13.78 5.46 -29.10
C LYS A 342 -12.71 4.52 -28.51
N LEU A 343 -13.13 3.60 -27.62
CA LEU A 343 -12.18 2.77 -26.88
C LEU A 343 -11.41 1.82 -27.83
N MET A 344 -12.09 1.13 -28.72
CA MET A 344 -11.50 0.18 -29.67
C MET A 344 -11.12 0.79 -31.02
N SER A 345 -11.25 2.12 -31.16
CA SER A 345 -10.87 2.83 -32.38
C SER A 345 -9.39 3.22 -32.37
N ARG A 346 -8.68 2.97 -33.47
CA ARG A 346 -7.29 3.43 -33.68
C ARG A 346 -7.18 4.97 -33.75
N ASP A 347 -8.23 5.65 -34.13
CA ASP A 347 -8.33 7.14 -34.08
C ASP A 347 -8.77 7.64 -32.70
N GLY A 348 -9.27 6.75 -31.84
CA GLY A 348 -9.64 7.00 -30.45
C GLY A 348 -8.49 6.68 -29.48
N PHE A 349 -8.75 5.68 -28.61
CA PHE A 349 -7.81 5.33 -27.53
C PHE A 349 -7.07 4.01 -27.77
N PHE A 350 -7.46 3.19 -28.72
CA PHE A 350 -6.92 1.85 -28.91
C PHE A 350 -5.44 1.87 -29.24
N ALA A 351 -4.65 1.08 -28.51
CA ALA A 351 -3.25 0.82 -28.78
C ALA A 351 -2.86 -0.61 -28.37
N ASP A 352 -1.68 -1.07 -28.79
CA ASP A 352 -1.28 -2.48 -28.68
C ASP A 352 -0.80 -2.86 -27.27
N TYR A 353 -0.53 -1.84 -26.38
CA TYR A 353 -0.09 -2.02 -25.00
C TYR A 353 -0.94 -1.21 -23.99
N GLY A 354 -2.25 -1.18 -24.22
CA GLY A 354 -3.22 -0.47 -23.38
C GLY A 354 -3.69 0.85 -24.01
N PRO A 355 -4.89 1.31 -23.61
CA PRO A 355 -5.45 2.54 -24.17
C PRO A 355 -4.56 3.73 -23.83
N SER A 356 -4.40 4.64 -24.80
CA SER A 356 -3.74 5.92 -24.53
C SER A 356 -4.64 6.80 -23.65
N THR A 357 -4.06 7.58 -22.73
CA THR A 357 -4.82 8.48 -21.85
C THR A 357 -5.57 9.59 -22.57
N VAL A 358 -5.14 9.92 -23.79
CA VAL A 358 -5.74 10.91 -24.70
C VAL A 358 -5.92 10.28 -26.08
N GLU A 359 -6.96 10.67 -26.81
CA GLU A 359 -7.18 10.17 -28.18
C GLU A 359 -6.00 10.48 -29.12
N ARG A 360 -5.76 9.57 -30.06
CA ARG A 360 -4.52 9.50 -30.87
C ARG A 360 -4.17 10.77 -31.66
N ASN A 361 -5.19 11.47 -32.11
CA ASN A 361 -5.00 12.67 -32.96
C ASN A 361 -5.11 13.98 -32.17
N ASP A 362 -5.14 13.90 -30.84
CA ASP A 362 -5.14 15.08 -29.99
C ASP A 362 -3.82 15.87 -30.17
N PRO A 363 -3.85 17.22 -30.26
CA PRO A 363 -2.66 18.03 -30.42
C PRO A 363 -1.65 17.88 -29.27
N MET A 364 -2.07 17.34 -28.12
CA MET A 364 -1.20 17.08 -26.96
C MET A 364 -0.66 15.65 -26.91
N PHE A 365 -1.07 14.76 -27.85
CA PHE A 365 -0.70 13.34 -27.82
C PHE A 365 0.82 13.14 -27.88
N LEU A 366 1.39 12.46 -26.88
CA LEU A 366 2.81 12.07 -26.77
C LEU A 366 3.82 13.21 -27.02
N LEU A 367 3.46 14.44 -26.69
CA LEU A 367 4.42 15.55 -26.80
C LEU A 367 5.64 15.36 -25.89
N MET A 368 5.49 14.64 -24.79
CA MET A 368 6.57 14.24 -23.89
C MET A 368 6.47 12.75 -23.59
N LYS A 369 7.60 12.11 -23.30
CA LYS A 369 7.70 10.66 -23.09
C LYS A 369 8.23 10.28 -21.70
N SER A 370 8.43 11.22 -20.81
CA SER A 370 9.01 10.97 -19.49
C SER A 370 8.05 11.31 -18.39
N CYS A 371 8.37 10.85 -17.20
CA CYS A 371 7.66 10.95 -15.91
C CYS A 371 6.35 11.75 -15.92
N CYS A 372 5.30 11.15 -15.43
CA CYS A 372 4.04 11.78 -15.01
C CYS A 372 3.22 12.43 -16.15
N TRP A 373 3.52 12.17 -17.42
CA TRP A 373 2.80 12.76 -18.55
C TRP A 373 1.55 11.99 -18.92
N TRP A 374 0.41 12.54 -18.57
CA TRP A 374 -0.91 11.99 -18.88
C TRP A 374 -1.42 12.32 -20.29
N SER A 375 -0.61 12.90 -21.14
CA SER A 375 -1.00 13.24 -22.50
C SER A 375 -0.57 12.17 -23.50
N GLY A 376 -1.22 11.00 -23.48
CA GLY A 376 -1.11 9.99 -24.53
C GLY A 376 -0.33 8.71 -24.18
N GLN A 377 0.41 8.65 -23.09
CA GLN A 377 0.96 7.38 -22.60
C GLN A 377 -0.17 6.44 -22.15
N SER A 378 0.07 5.13 -22.12
CA SER A 378 -0.82 4.17 -21.46
C SER A 378 -0.49 4.11 -19.98
N TRP A 379 -1.48 4.40 -19.15
CA TRP A 379 -1.38 4.39 -17.69
C TRP A 379 -2.19 3.23 -17.10
N PRO A 380 -1.56 2.30 -16.40
CA PRO A 380 -2.26 1.21 -15.69
C PRO A 380 -3.40 1.71 -14.81
N TYR A 381 -3.23 2.85 -14.15
CA TYR A 381 -4.27 3.52 -13.36
C TYR A 381 -5.56 3.76 -14.18
N ALA A 382 -5.44 4.49 -15.29
CA ALA A 382 -6.57 4.83 -16.16
C ALA A 382 -7.12 3.61 -16.90
N THR A 383 -6.26 2.67 -17.30
CA THR A 383 -6.65 1.41 -17.92
C THR A 383 -7.55 0.61 -16.98
N THR A 384 -7.20 0.50 -15.69
CA THR A 384 -8.03 -0.17 -14.68
C THR A 384 -9.42 0.48 -14.58
N GLN A 385 -9.49 1.81 -14.47
CA GLN A 385 -10.76 2.53 -14.36
C GLN A 385 -11.63 2.32 -15.60
N THR A 386 -11.01 2.40 -16.79
CA THR A 386 -11.70 2.21 -18.06
C THR A 386 -12.26 0.80 -18.19
N LEU A 387 -11.46 -0.24 -17.86
CA LEU A 387 -11.92 -1.63 -17.94
C LEU A 387 -12.97 -1.95 -16.88
N LYS A 388 -12.87 -1.37 -15.68
CA LYS A 388 -13.91 -1.52 -14.67
C LYS A 388 -15.23 -0.90 -15.15
N GLY A 389 -15.18 0.31 -15.71
CA GLY A 389 -16.35 0.96 -16.30
C GLY A 389 -16.93 0.17 -17.48
N LEU A 390 -16.08 -0.42 -18.32
CA LEU A 390 -16.53 -1.28 -19.43
C LEU A 390 -17.20 -2.55 -18.93
N ALA A 391 -16.64 -3.23 -17.93
CA ALA A 391 -17.25 -4.40 -17.32
C ALA A 391 -18.64 -4.08 -16.76
N ASN A 392 -18.75 -3.01 -15.96
CA ASN A 392 -20.04 -2.55 -15.40
C ASN A 392 -21.07 -2.26 -16.51
N HIS A 393 -20.66 -1.55 -17.57
CA HIS A 393 -21.54 -1.26 -18.71
C HIS A 393 -22.09 -2.53 -19.39
N LEU A 394 -21.20 -3.51 -19.64
CA LEU A 394 -21.57 -4.77 -20.30
C LEU A 394 -22.43 -5.69 -19.41
N GLN A 395 -22.21 -5.67 -18.09
CA GLN A 395 -22.91 -6.54 -17.14
C GLN A 395 -24.28 -6.00 -16.70
N ASN A 396 -24.46 -4.68 -16.72
CA ASN A 396 -25.68 -4.03 -16.24
C ASN A 396 -26.61 -3.63 -17.37
N GLY A 397 -26.14 -3.62 -18.63
CA GLY A 397 -26.93 -3.23 -19.81
C GLY A 397 -27.37 -4.41 -20.69
N PRO A 398 -28.30 -4.16 -21.65
CA PRO A 398 -28.53 -5.09 -22.73
C PRO A 398 -27.27 -5.21 -23.60
N SER A 399 -27.20 -6.27 -24.42
CA SER A 399 -26.12 -6.47 -25.37
C SER A 399 -25.88 -5.22 -26.22
N SER A 400 -24.72 -4.59 -26.06
CA SER A 400 -24.35 -3.40 -26.81
C SER A 400 -23.92 -3.76 -28.23
N VAL A 401 -24.31 -2.96 -29.21
CA VAL A 401 -23.81 -3.04 -30.58
C VAL A 401 -22.56 -2.21 -30.80
N VAL A 402 -22.23 -1.36 -29.83
CA VAL A 402 -21.09 -0.43 -29.89
C VAL A 402 -19.80 -1.08 -29.39
N ILE A 403 -19.91 -1.88 -28.31
CA ILE A 403 -18.80 -2.55 -27.65
C ILE A 403 -19.29 -3.88 -27.04
N THR A 404 -18.44 -4.90 -27.00
CA THR A 404 -18.83 -6.29 -26.69
C THR A 404 -17.97 -6.89 -25.57
N ALA A 405 -18.37 -8.05 -25.04
CA ALA A 405 -17.57 -8.84 -24.11
C ALA A 405 -16.22 -9.27 -24.71
N ASP A 406 -16.17 -9.57 -26.02
CA ASP A 406 -14.91 -9.87 -26.71
C ASP A 406 -13.96 -8.66 -26.71
N ASP A 407 -14.47 -7.44 -26.83
CA ASP A 407 -13.67 -6.22 -26.70
C ASP A 407 -13.12 -6.04 -25.29
N TYR A 408 -13.90 -6.41 -24.26
CA TYR A 408 -13.43 -6.44 -22.88
C TYR A 408 -12.27 -7.42 -22.68
N VAL A 409 -12.45 -8.68 -23.12
CA VAL A 409 -11.41 -9.72 -23.00
C VAL A 409 -10.17 -9.35 -23.80
N LYS A 410 -10.32 -8.82 -25.01
CA LYS A 410 -9.20 -8.31 -25.82
C LYS A 410 -8.44 -7.19 -25.11
N SER A 411 -9.16 -6.23 -24.52
CA SER A 411 -8.54 -5.12 -23.78
C SER A 411 -7.86 -5.59 -22.50
N LEU A 412 -8.45 -6.55 -21.78
CA LEU A 412 -7.86 -7.19 -20.60
C LEU A 412 -6.60 -7.99 -20.95
N SER A 413 -6.59 -8.71 -22.09
CA SER A 413 -5.40 -9.41 -22.59
C SER A 413 -4.29 -8.44 -23.01
N ILE A 414 -4.64 -7.30 -23.62
CA ILE A 414 -3.69 -6.22 -23.90
C ILE A 414 -3.11 -5.66 -22.60
N TYR A 415 -3.94 -5.44 -21.59
CA TYR A 415 -3.51 -4.96 -20.29
C TYR A 415 -2.61 -5.98 -19.58
N ALA A 416 -2.89 -7.29 -19.70
CA ALA A 416 -1.99 -8.35 -19.22
C ALA A 416 -0.60 -8.28 -19.89
N ARG A 417 -0.56 -8.10 -21.21
CA ARG A 417 0.72 -7.95 -21.95
C ARG A 417 1.48 -6.70 -21.57
N SER A 418 0.80 -5.62 -21.20
CA SER A 418 1.44 -4.39 -20.72
C SER A 418 2.18 -4.57 -19.37
N HIS A 419 1.92 -5.67 -18.67
CA HIS A 419 2.67 -6.05 -17.46
C HIS A 419 3.93 -6.86 -17.79
N ARG A 420 4.68 -6.48 -18.81
CA ARG A 420 5.89 -7.20 -19.24
C ARG A 420 7.01 -6.23 -19.63
N LYS A 421 8.23 -6.56 -19.19
CA LYS A 421 9.48 -5.97 -19.68
C LYS A 421 10.45 -7.11 -19.98
N ASP A 422 11.03 -7.12 -21.18
CA ASP A 422 11.95 -8.18 -21.61
C ASP A 422 11.40 -9.61 -21.44
N GLY A 423 10.09 -9.77 -21.67
CA GLY A 423 9.37 -11.03 -21.54
C GLY A 423 9.07 -11.48 -20.11
N ARG A 424 9.44 -10.72 -19.08
CA ARG A 424 9.17 -11.02 -17.66
C ARG A 424 8.08 -10.11 -17.10
N PRO A 425 7.29 -10.59 -16.13
CA PRO A 425 6.35 -9.73 -15.43
C PRO A 425 7.03 -8.51 -14.82
N TYR A 426 6.47 -7.35 -15.14
CA TYR A 426 6.97 -6.05 -14.72
C TYR A 426 5.88 -5.00 -14.83
N LEU A 427 5.86 -4.01 -13.95
CA LEU A 427 4.99 -2.85 -14.04
C LEU A 427 5.73 -1.62 -13.55
N ALA A 428 5.54 -0.51 -14.26
CA ALA A 428 5.93 0.82 -13.83
C ALA A 428 4.74 1.78 -13.99
N GLU A 429 4.97 3.05 -13.72
CA GLU A 429 3.94 4.09 -13.68
C GLU A 429 3.16 4.23 -15.00
N ALA A 430 3.86 4.28 -16.13
CA ALA A 430 3.27 4.36 -17.45
C ALA A 430 4.18 3.72 -18.50
N LEU A 431 3.63 3.49 -19.69
CA LEU A 431 4.36 2.92 -20.82
C LEU A 431 3.90 3.53 -22.16
N HIS A 432 4.74 3.39 -23.17
CA HIS A 432 4.39 3.83 -24.51
C HIS A 432 3.28 2.93 -25.11
N PRO A 433 2.13 3.49 -25.55
CA PRO A 433 0.94 2.71 -25.89
C PRO A 433 1.14 1.74 -27.08
N ASP A 434 2.04 2.06 -28.02
CA ASP A 434 2.28 1.23 -29.22
C ASP A 434 3.45 0.26 -29.09
N THR A 435 4.43 0.56 -28.25
CA THR A 435 5.66 -0.25 -28.15
C THR A 435 5.79 -1.03 -26.86
N GLY A 436 5.01 -0.66 -25.83
CA GLY A 436 5.11 -1.25 -24.51
C GLY A 436 6.38 -0.85 -23.76
N SER A 437 7.14 0.13 -24.26
CA SER A 437 8.36 0.60 -23.63
C SER A 437 8.07 1.40 -22.35
N PHE A 438 8.75 1.07 -21.27
CA PHE A 438 8.76 1.84 -20.02
C PHE A 438 9.84 2.92 -19.99
N GLU A 439 10.46 3.26 -21.14
CA GLU A 439 11.48 4.31 -21.22
C GLU A 439 10.99 5.61 -20.58
N GLY A 440 11.77 6.14 -19.64
CA GLY A 440 11.41 7.34 -18.85
C GLY A 440 10.70 7.02 -17.52
N HIS A 441 10.32 5.77 -17.29
CA HIS A 441 9.71 5.28 -16.04
C HIS A 441 10.55 4.19 -15.36
N ASP A 442 11.28 3.39 -16.13
CA ASP A 442 12.03 2.24 -15.67
C ASP A 442 13.44 2.53 -15.12
N GLY A 443 13.94 3.75 -15.29
CA GLY A 443 15.19 4.21 -14.69
C GLY A 443 14.98 5.10 -13.45
N TYR A 444 13.75 5.27 -13.04
CA TYR A 444 13.35 6.11 -11.91
C TYR A 444 13.02 5.20 -10.73
N ASN A 445 13.97 5.04 -9.81
CA ASN A 445 13.97 4.00 -8.77
C ASN A 445 12.75 3.92 -7.86
N HIS A 446 11.77 4.80 -7.93
CA HIS A 446 10.51 4.63 -7.23
C HIS A 446 9.31 4.28 -8.14
N SER A 447 9.38 4.43 -9.46
CA SER A 447 8.31 4.01 -10.39
C SER A 447 8.33 2.53 -10.76
N GLU A 448 9.42 1.81 -10.46
CA GLU A 448 9.49 0.36 -10.69
C GLU A 448 8.59 -0.39 -9.71
N HIS A 449 7.93 -1.43 -10.19
CA HIS A 449 6.96 -2.20 -9.40
C HIS A 449 5.82 -1.36 -8.81
N TYR A 450 5.29 -0.42 -9.56
CA TYR A 450 4.33 0.58 -9.12
C TYR A 450 2.95 0.01 -8.79
N PHE A 451 2.39 0.32 -7.62
CA PHE A 451 1.11 -0.24 -7.16
C PHE A 451 0.03 0.84 -7.05
N HIS A 452 -0.40 1.38 -8.19
CA HIS A 452 -1.43 2.43 -8.27
C HIS A 452 -2.64 2.02 -9.12
N SER A 453 -2.80 0.73 -9.41
CA SER A 453 -3.79 0.21 -10.35
C SER A 453 -4.34 -1.14 -9.88
N GLY A 454 -5.37 -1.66 -10.52
CA GLY A 454 -5.96 -2.95 -10.25
C GLY A 454 -5.90 -3.88 -11.46
N TYR A 455 -5.97 -5.18 -11.21
CA TYR A 455 -6.11 -6.23 -12.21
C TYR A 455 -6.91 -7.42 -11.66
N ILE A 456 -6.68 -7.78 -10.41
CA ILE A 456 -7.37 -8.88 -9.71
C ILE A 456 -8.88 -8.64 -9.70
N ASP A 457 -9.27 -7.41 -9.36
CA ASP A 457 -10.69 -7.02 -9.36
C ASP A 457 -11.32 -7.12 -10.75
N LEU A 458 -10.58 -6.77 -11.81
CA LEU A 458 -11.04 -6.91 -13.21
C LEU A 458 -11.24 -8.37 -13.60
N ILE A 459 -10.39 -9.30 -13.11
CA ILE A 459 -10.59 -10.74 -13.30
C ILE A 459 -11.86 -11.18 -12.56
N ILE A 460 -12.00 -10.85 -11.29
CA ILE A 460 -13.04 -11.41 -10.42
C ILE A 460 -14.42 -10.80 -10.74
N THR A 461 -14.54 -9.47 -10.76
CA THR A 461 -15.82 -8.79 -11.02
C THR A 461 -16.12 -8.61 -12.49
N GLY A 462 -15.10 -8.49 -13.35
CA GLY A 462 -15.29 -8.32 -14.80
C GLY A 462 -15.31 -9.67 -15.52
N LEU A 463 -14.16 -10.35 -15.66
CA LEU A 463 -14.03 -11.55 -16.46
C LEU A 463 -14.90 -12.70 -15.94
N VAL A 464 -14.75 -13.06 -14.65
CA VAL A 464 -15.58 -14.09 -13.99
C VAL A 464 -16.99 -13.58 -13.76
N GLY A 465 -17.14 -12.31 -13.42
CA GLY A 465 -18.45 -11.63 -13.39
C GLY A 465 -19.17 -11.66 -12.05
N ILE A 466 -18.45 -11.70 -10.92
CA ILE A 466 -19.08 -11.63 -9.60
C ILE A 466 -19.61 -10.22 -9.34
N ASP A 467 -20.94 -10.12 -9.21
CA ASP A 467 -21.64 -8.91 -8.79
C ASP A 467 -21.78 -8.89 -7.26
N THR A 468 -21.17 -7.92 -6.62
CA THR A 468 -21.17 -7.78 -5.15
C THR A 468 -22.31 -6.93 -4.60
N SER A 469 -23.15 -6.34 -5.45
CA SER A 469 -24.17 -5.37 -5.07
C SER A 469 -25.33 -5.97 -4.23
N ASN A 470 -25.67 -7.24 -4.46
CA ASN A 470 -26.73 -7.92 -3.72
C ASN A 470 -26.17 -8.66 -2.49
N MET A 471 -26.75 -8.42 -1.32
CA MET A 471 -26.27 -8.99 -0.07
C MET A 471 -26.73 -10.44 0.20
N ASP A 472 -27.83 -10.89 -0.42
CA ASP A 472 -28.46 -12.17 -0.14
C ASP A 472 -28.14 -13.26 -1.17
N THR A 473 -27.75 -12.86 -2.38
CA THR A 473 -27.48 -13.75 -3.50
C THR A 473 -26.07 -13.54 -4.05
N LEU A 474 -25.50 -14.63 -4.59
CA LEU A 474 -24.35 -14.56 -5.50
C LEU A 474 -24.90 -14.42 -6.92
N ARG A 475 -24.69 -13.27 -7.52
CA ARG A 475 -25.00 -13.03 -8.93
C ARG A 475 -23.71 -13.13 -9.75
N LEU A 476 -23.75 -13.88 -10.83
CA LEU A 476 -22.65 -14.12 -11.75
C LEU A 476 -23.03 -13.64 -13.15
N VAL A 477 -22.29 -12.70 -13.73
CA VAL A 477 -22.47 -12.16 -15.09
C VAL A 477 -21.13 -12.26 -15.83
N PRO A 478 -20.77 -13.44 -16.34
CA PRO A 478 -19.46 -13.68 -16.93
C PRO A 478 -19.27 -12.91 -18.24
N LEU A 479 -18.06 -12.38 -18.45
CA LEU A 479 -17.65 -11.74 -19.70
C LEU A 479 -16.60 -12.57 -20.47
N PHE A 480 -16.17 -13.72 -19.96
CA PHE A 480 -15.27 -14.59 -20.71
C PHE A 480 -16.02 -15.30 -21.86
N PRO A 481 -15.31 -15.58 -22.98
CA PRO A 481 -15.94 -16.13 -24.18
C PRO A 481 -16.49 -17.55 -23.95
N ASP A 482 -17.63 -17.85 -24.50
CA ASP A 482 -18.26 -19.18 -24.46
C ASP A 482 -17.41 -20.28 -25.13
N HIS A 483 -16.52 -19.89 -26.05
CA HIS A 483 -15.62 -20.82 -26.73
C HIS A 483 -14.40 -21.23 -25.88
N TRP A 484 -14.17 -20.64 -24.70
CA TRP A 484 -13.12 -21.10 -23.81
C TRP A 484 -13.43 -22.49 -23.25
N ASP A 485 -12.42 -23.37 -23.27
CA ASP A 485 -12.61 -24.74 -22.81
C ASP A 485 -12.74 -24.85 -21.30
N TYR A 486 -12.14 -23.91 -20.57
CA TYR A 486 -12.16 -23.92 -19.11
C TYR A 486 -11.91 -22.53 -18.50
N LEU A 487 -12.43 -22.36 -17.28
CA LEU A 487 -12.06 -21.27 -16.37
C LEU A 487 -12.33 -21.74 -14.94
N ALA A 488 -11.44 -21.37 -14.01
CA ALA A 488 -11.68 -21.57 -12.57
C ALA A 488 -11.28 -20.35 -11.76
N LEU A 489 -12.12 -20.02 -10.81
CA LEU A 489 -11.82 -19.18 -9.67
C LEU A 489 -12.16 -19.99 -8.42
N ASP A 490 -11.16 -20.44 -7.67
CA ASP A 490 -11.34 -21.41 -6.60
C ASP A 490 -10.87 -20.88 -5.26
N GLY A 491 -11.65 -21.20 -4.20
CA GLY A 491 -11.31 -20.80 -2.83
C GLY A 491 -11.48 -19.29 -2.54
N LEU A 492 -12.34 -18.60 -3.27
CA LEU A 492 -12.65 -17.19 -3.01
C LEU A 492 -13.41 -17.03 -1.70
N ARG A 493 -12.86 -16.26 -0.76
CA ARG A 493 -13.57 -15.91 0.47
C ARG A 493 -14.58 -14.81 0.22
N TYR A 494 -15.88 -15.16 0.34
CA TYR A 494 -16.99 -14.24 0.07
C TYR A 494 -18.09 -14.38 1.14
N ARG A 495 -18.32 -13.32 1.90
CA ARG A 495 -19.35 -13.27 2.95
C ARG A 495 -19.27 -14.45 3.92
N ASN A 496 -18.06 -14.71 4.41
CA ASN A 496 -17.73 -15.81 5.33
C ASN A 496 -17.97 -17.21 4.76
N ARG A 497 -17.97 -17.37 3.45
CA ARG A 497 -18.05 -18.64 2.73
C ARG A 497 -16.89 -18.81 1.79
N ASP A 498 -16.52 -20.03 1.45
CA ASP A 498 -15.55 -20.33 0.41
C ASP A 498 -16.31 -20.66 -0.87
N ILE A 499 -16.15 -19.80 -1.89
CA ILE A 499 -16.83 -19.92 -3.18
C ILE A 499 -15.84 -20.42 -4.23
N SER A 500 -16.28 -21.39 -5.05
CA SER A 500 -15.56 -21.83 -6.25
C SER A 500 -16.47 -21.72 -7.46
N ILE A 501 -15.97 -21.14 -8.54
CA ILE A 501 -16.68 -20.97 -9.83
C ILE A 501 -15.83 -21.67 -10.88
N LEU A 502 -16.42 -22.70 -11.51
CA LEU A 502 -15.72 -23.56 -12.46
C LEU A 502 -16.53 -23.63 -13.73
N TRP A 503 -15.88 -23.36 -14.84
CA TRP A 503 -16.36 -23.65 -16.17
C TRP A 503 -15.46 -24.72 -16.79
N ASP A 504 -16.03 -25.84 -17.20
CA ASP A 504 -15.34 -26.93 -17.87
C ASP A 504 -16.22 -27.46 -19.00
N ARG A 505 -15.95 -27.04 -20.23
CA ARG A 505 -16.77 -27.35 -21.39
C ARG A 505 -16.93 -28.86 -21.60
N GLU A 506 -15.86 -29.62 -21.49
CA GLU A 506 -15.82 -31.06 -21.72
C GLU A 506 -15.95 -31.87 -20.42
N GLY A 507 -15.86 -31.22 -19.23
CA GLY A 507 -15.93 -31.86 -17.94
C GLY A 507 -14.74 -32.73 -17.56
N THR A 508 -13.62 -32.58 -18.26
CA THR A 508 -12.42 -33.41 -18.08
C THR A 508 -11.31 -32.81 -17.25
N ARG A 509 -11.36 -31.49 -17.00
CA ARG A 509 -10.29 -30.74 -16.36
C ARG A 509 -10.41 -30.72 -14.84
N TYR A 510 -11.59 -30.38 -14.32
CA TYR A 510 -11.81 -30.20 -12.88
C TYR A 510 -12.53 -31.37 -12.20
N GLY A 511 -12.90 -32.41 -12.96
CA GLY A 511 -13.51 -33.62 -12.42
C GLY A 511 -14.97 -33.47 -11.92
N MET A 512 -15.62 -32.32 -12.25
CA MET A 512 -16.98 -32.02 -11.82
C MET A 512 -18.04 -32.34 -12.89
N GLY A 513 -17.61 -32.74 -14.08
CA GLY A 513 -18.48 -32.90 -15.28
C GLY A 513 -18.53 -31.62 -16.12
N PRO A 514 -19.18 -31.68 -17.30
CA PRO A 514 -19.21 -30.56 -18.24
C PRO A 514 -20.14 -29.45 -17.76
N GLY A 515 -19.74 -28.18 -17.97
CA GLY A 515 -20.57 -27.01 -17.75
C GLY A 515 -20.07 -26.07 -16.68
N LEU A 516 -20.97 -25.18 -16.24
CA LEU A 516 -20.74 -24.23 -15.16
C LEU A 516 -21.14 -24.83 -13.82
N HIS A 517 -20.20 -24.83 -12.87
CA HIS A 517 -20.44 -25.29 -11.50
C HIS A 517 -20.09 -24.16 -10.51
N ILE A 518 -21.02 -23.85 -9.61
CA ILE A 518 -20.77 -22.92 -8.50
C ILE A 518 -20.86 -23.71 -7.20
N LEU A 519 -19.78 -23.68 -6.43
CA LEU A 519 -19.70 -24.35 -5.14
C LEU A 519 -19.64 -23.32 -4.01
N CYS A 520 -20.27 -23.68 -2.89
CA CYS A 520 -20.19 -22.95 -1.62
C CYS A 520 -19.71 -23.92 -0.54
N ASP A 521 -18.60 -23.64 0.13
CA ASP A 521 -17.95 -24.51 1.13
C ASP A 521 -17.83 -25.98 0.63
N GLY A 522 -17.47 -26.15 -0.64
CA GLY A 522 -17.27 -27.45 -1.29
C GLY A 522 -18.56 -28.19 -1.70
N GLN A 523 -19.73 -27.55 -1.57
CA GLN A 523 -21.01 -28.13 -2.04
C GLN A 523 -21.51 -27.38 -3.26
N ILE A 524 -21.94 -28.11 -4.28
CA ILE A 524 -22.55 -27.52 -5.49
C ILE A 524 -23.84 -26.82 -5.08
N ILE A 525 -23.96 -25.53 -5.37
CA ILE A 525 -25.15 -24.71 -5.17
C ILE A 525 -25.82 -24.30 -6.49
N HIS A 526 -25.11 -24.45 -7.62
CA HIS A 526 -25.61 -24.25 -8.97
C HIS A 526 -24.82 -25.08 -9.96
N GLU A 527 -25.50 -25.62 -10.96
CA GLU A 527 -24.89 -26.27 -12.11
C GLU A 527 -25.72 -25.99 -13.39
N SER A 528 -25.02 -25.74 -14.49
CA SER A 528 -25.62 -25.56 -15.82
C SER A 528 -24.67 -26.13 -16.88
N LYS A 529 -25.25 -26.68 -17.96
CA LYS A 529 -24.46 -27.13 -19.12
C LYS A 529 -23.96 -26.00 -20.00
N GLU A 530 -24.60 -24.87 -19.93
CA GLU A 530 -24.31 -23.67 -20.71
C GLU A 530 -23.66 -22.60 -19.82
N LEU A 531 -22.84 -21.75 -20.44
CA LEU A 531 -22.34 -20.55 -19.78
C LEU A 531 -23.45 -19.50 -19.76
N GLU A 532 -23.99 -19.22 -18.59
CA GLU A 532 -25.12 -18.32 -18.42
C GLU A 532 -24.95 -17.37 -17.24
N LEU A 533 -25.81 -16.32 -17.21
CA LEU A 533 -26.01 -15.50 -16.02
C LEU A 533 -26.63 -16.41 -14.94
N ALA A 534 -26.01 -16.43 -13.77
CA ALA A 534 -26.55 -17.16 -12.61
C ALA A 534 -26.85 -16.22 -11.46
N SER A 535 -27.95 -16.52 -10.72
CA SER A 535 -28.28 -15.84 -9.47
C SER A 535 -28.67 -16.89 -8.44
N VAL A 536 -27.85 -17.04 -7.39
CA VAL A 536 -27.96 -18.19 -6.47
C VAL A 536 -28.04 -17.67 -5.05
N GLU A 537 -29.02 -18.17 -4.28
CA GLU A 537 -29.10 -17.88 -2.84
C GLU A 537 -27.89 -18.51 -2.11
N LEU A 538 -27.23 -17.71 -1.30
CA LEU A 538 -26.09 -18.19 -0.53
C LEU A 538 -26.57 -18.93 0.73
N PRO A 539 -26.13 -20.18 0.98
CA PRO A 539 -26.42 -20.88 2.22
C PRO A 539 -25.96 -20.08 3.44
N ALA A 540 -26.54 -20.34 4.62
CA ALA A 540 -26.05 -19.71 5.85
C ALA A 540 -24.54 -20.01 6.07
N PRO A 541 -23.73 -19.02 6.50
CA PRO A 541 -22.31 -19.27 6.73
C PRO A 541 -22.07 -20.33 7.80
N ARG A 542 -21.16 -21.25 7.55
CA ARG A 542 -20.86 -22.37 8.48
C ARG A 542 -20.18 -21.92 9.78
N ARG A 543 -19.57 -20.74 9.79
CA ARG A 543 -18.96 -20.16 11.00
C ARG A 543 -19.56 -18.79 11.27
N PRO A 544 -20.07 -18.53 12.49
CA PRO A 544 -20.44 -17.18 12.87
C PRO A 544 -19.19 -16.29 12.85
N SER A 545 -19.24 -15.18 12.11
CA SER A 545 -18.25 -14.13 12.24
C SER A 545 -18.28 -13.58 13.66
N GLY A 546 -17.17 -13.44 14.34
CA GLY A 546 -17.13 -12.58 15.52
C GLY A 546 -16.24 -12.97 16.70
N SER A 547 -15.85 -14.22 16.91
CA SER A 547 -15.03 -14.54 18.09
C SER A 547 -13.52 -14.61 17.82
N LYS A 548 -13.11 -15.16 16.67
CA LYS A 548 -11.67 -15.19 16.30
C LYS A 548 -11.19 -13.90 15.62
N GLU A 549 -12.05 -13.17 14.91
CA GLU A 549 -11.70 -11.87 14.29
C GLU A 549 -11.41 -10.80 15.35
N ARG A 550 -12.18 -10.75 16.46
CA ARG A 550 -11.88 -9.81 17.57
C ARG A 550 -10.57 -10.08 18.27
N GLU A 551 -10.12 -11.33 18.28
CA GLU A 551 -8.83 -11.73 18.83
C GLU A 551 -7.68 -11.36 17.90
N SER A 552 -7.88 -11.43 16.56
CA SER A 552 -6.89 -11.05 15.56
C SER A 552 -6.59 -9.54 15.54
N ASP A 553 -7.58 -8.70 15.81
CA ASP A 553 -7.41 -7.23 15.87
C ASP A 553 -6.55 -6.77 17.04
N ARG A 554 -6.43 -7.60 18.08
CA ARG A 554 -5.59 -7.37 19.27
C ARG A 554 -4.23 -8.08 19.19
N HIS A 555 -3.96 -8.78 18.12
CA HIS A 555 -2.70 -9.46 17.87
C HIS A 555 -1.82 -8.57 16.99
N VAL A 556 -0.78 -7.98 17.56
CA VAL A 556 0.04 -6.94 16.94
C VAL A 556 1.50 -7.34 16.80
N ASN A 557 2.19 -6.77 15.84
CA ASN A 557 3.64 -6.84 15.76
C ASN A 557 4.25 -5.83 16.76
N HIS A 558 4.82 -6.32 17.87
CA HIS A 558 5.44 -5.53 18.92
C HIS A 558 6.80 -4.95 18.53
N LEU A 559 7.37 -5.37 17.40
CA LEU A 559 8.72 -4.98 16.99
C LEU A 559 8.74 -3.86 15.96
N VAL A 560 7.63 -3.58 15.28
CA VAL A 560 7.59 -2.51 14.28
C VAL A 560 7.88 -1.15 14.91
N SER A 561 8.73 -0.35 14.26
CA SER A 561 9.14 0.97 14.72
C SER A 561 9.22 1.97 13.56
N ASN A 562 8.07 2.55 13.21
CA ASN A 562 7.92 3.54 12.13
C ASN A 562 7.64 4.95 12.65
N ASP A 563 7.31 5.10 13.94
CA ASP A 563 6.97 6.39 14.57
C ASP A 563 8.17 7.04 15.25
N GLY A 564 9.35 6.38 15.19
CA GLY A 564 10.59 6.87 15.76
C GLY A 564 10.73 6.71 17.27
N SER A 565 9.80 6.05 17.95
CA SER A 565 9.93 5.74 19.38
C SER A 565 11.26 5.05 19.68
N TYR A 566 11.84 5.33 20.85
CA TYR A 566 13.12 4.71 21.23
C TYR A 566 13.05 3.18 21.31
N PHE A 567 11.92 2.67 21.79
CA PHE A 567 11.59 1.25 21.79
C PHE A 567 10.39 0.97 20.87
N PRO A 568 10.33 -0.23 20.24
CA PRO A 568 11.31 -1.32 20.30
C PRO A 568 12.62 -0.95 19.59
N ARG A 569 13.74 -1.55 20.05
CA ARG A 569 15.06 -1.31 19.48
C ARG A 569 15.72 -2.62 19.06
N ILE A 570 16.33 -2.61 17.88
CA ILE A 570 17.16 -3.71 17.38
C ILE A 570 18.63 -3.29 17.38
N VAL A 571 19.49 -4.21 17.86
CA VAL A 571 20.95 -4.04 17.81
C VAL A 571 21.58 -5.30 17.22
N ALA A 572 22.46 -5.13 16.23
CA ALA A 572 23.19 -6.22 15.60
C ALA A 572 24.69 -6.15 15.91
N SER A 573 25.36 -7.30 15.97
CA SER A 573 26.81 -7.40 16.21
C SER A 573 27.67 -6.80 15.09
N SER A 574 27.11 -6.70 13.88
CA SER A 574 27.71 -6.01 12.73
C SER A 574 26.65 -5.64 11.71
N THR A 575 26.91 -4.62 10.89
CA THR A 575 26.08 -4.23 9.74
C THR A 575 27.01 -3.95 8.57
N ALA A 576 26.74 -4.56 7.42
CA ALA A 576 27.52 -4.39 6.19
C ALA A 576 27.28 -2.98 5.61
N GLU A 577 28.25 -2.51 4.82
CA GLU A 577 28.13 -1.25 4.09
C GLU A 577 26.92 -1.29 3.13
N GLY A 578 26.11 -0.24 3.12
CA GLY A 578 24.89 -0.13 2.32
C GLY A 578 23.67 -0.86 2.91
N ALA A 579 23.81 -1.63 4.00
CA ALA A 579 22.72 -2.26 4.74
C ALA A 579 22.27 -1.38 5.92
N SER A 580 21.03 -1.55 6.39
CA SER A 580 20.51 -0.79 7.53
C SER A 580 19.75 -1.67 8.51
N ILE A 581 20.07 -1.51 9.80
CA ILE A 581 19.37 -2.21 10.89
C ILE A 581 17.89 -1.81 10.98
N SER A 582 17.53 -0.60 10.59
CA SER A 582 16.14 -0.11 10.60
C SER A 582 15.22 -0.90 9.66
N LYS A 583 15.79 -1.59 8.67
CA LYS A 583 15.06 -2.45 7.74
C LYS A 583 14.52 -3.73 8.37
N LEU A 584 14.94 -4.04 9.60
CA LEU A 584 14.45 -5.20 10.34
C LEU A 584 13.16 -4.95 11.12
N GLN A 585 12.63 -3.71 11.09
CA GLN A 585 11.48 -3.32 11.92
C GLN A 585 10.63 -2.22 11.25
N ASP A 586 10.73 -2.06 9.92
CA ASP A 586 9.99 -1.03 9.19
C ASP A 586 8.65 -1.54 8.60
N GLY A 587 8.37 -2.83 8.77
CA GLY A 587 7.13 -3.47 8.34
C GLY A 587 7.04 -3.76 6.84
N ASN A 588 8.14 -3.68 6.10
CA ASN A 588 8.17 -3.97 4.66
C ASN A 588 8.64 -5.40 4.38
N TYR A 589 8.05 -6.03 3.34
CA TYR A 589 8.17 -7.47 3.10
C TYR A 589 8.85 -7.88 1.79
N TRP A 590 9.38 -6.94 0.97
CA TRP A 590 9.97 -7.32 -0.32
C TRP A 590 11.42 -7.79 -0.20
N TYR A 591 11.82 -8.67 -1.14
CA TYR A 591 13.15 -9.30 -1.18
C TYR A 591 14.03 -8.81 -2.32
N VAL A 592 13.54 -7.92 -3.20
CA VAL A 592 14.33 -7.41 -4.34
C VAL A 592 15.61 -6.72 -3.89
N GLN A 593 16.63 -6.76 -4.75
CA GLN A 593 17.93 -6.16 -4.46
C GLN A 593 17.97 -4.65 -4.72
N HIS A 594 17.08 -4.14 -5.58
CA HIS A 594 17.06 -2.76 -6.02
C HIS A 594 15.60 -2.26 -6.10
N PRO A 595 15.23 -1.26 -5.26
CA PRO A 595 16.01 -0.69 -4.15
C PRO A 595 16.20 -1.72 -3.02
N PRO A 596 17.32 -1.68 -2.28
CA PRO A 596 17.58 -2.66 -1.24
C PRO A 596 16.68 -2.42 -0.02
N ASN A 597 15.98 -3.49 0.42
CA ASN A 597 15.22 -3.53 1.68
C ASN A 597 15.85 -4.58 2.58
N ARG A 598 17.03 -4.31 3.13
CA ARG A 598 17.77 -5.34 3.83
C ARG A 598 18.72 -4.83 4.92
N TRP A 599 18.86 -5.61 5.95
CA TRP A 599 20.04 -5.67 6.77
C TRP A 599 20.92 -6.84 6.34
N ALA A 600 22.24 -6.69 6.40
CA ALA A 600 23.20 -7.76 6.17
C ALA A 600 24.34 -7.70 7.19
N SER A 601 24.83 -8.86 7.62
CA SER A 601 26.02 -8.96 8.46
C SER A 601 27.30 -8.72 7.67
N VAL A 602 28.38 -8.28 8.34
CA VAL A 602 29.72 -8.30 7.73
C VAL A 602 30.20 -9.76 7.66
N PRO A 603 30.60 -10.28 6.48
CA PRO A 603 31.16 -11.62 6.36
C PRO A 603 32.41 -11.79 7.25
N ARG A 604 32.45 -12.82 8.08
CA ARG A 604 33.58 -13.16 8.96
C ARG A 604 33.93 -14.64 8.85
N SER A 605 35.12 -14.98 9.28
CA SER A 605 35.60 -16.37 9.28
C SER A 605 34.97 -17.24 10.39
N ASP A 606 34.50 -16.59 11.48
CA ASP A 606 33.72 -17.15 12.59
C ASP A 606 32.28 -16.61 12.45
N SER A 607 31.47 -17.35 11.89
CA SER A 607 30.28 -16.98 11.13
C SER A 607 29.00 -16.73 11.96
N THR A 608 29.07 -16.37 13.24
CA THR A 608 27.85 -16.08 14.03
C THR A 608 27.55 -14.58 14.08
N ALA A 609 26.37 -14.18 13.61
CA ALA A 609 25.81 -12.86 13.83
C ALA A 609 24.85 -12.89 15.03
N THR A 610 24.88 -11.84 15.85
CA THR A 610 23.94 -11.69 16.97
C THR A 610 23.04 -10.49 16.72
N ILE A 611 21.72 -10.66 16.91
CA ILE A 611 20.71 -9.61 16.87
C ILE A 611 19.96 -9.61 18.21
N GLU A 612 19.88 -8.45 18.85
CA GLU A 612 19.12 -8.25 20.08
C GLU A 612 17.88 -7.40 19.79
N LEU A 613 16.72 -7.90 20.21
CA LEU A 613 15.41 -7.22 20.15
C LEU A 613 15.08 -6.76 21.57
N ASP A 614 14.94 -5.45 21.78
CA ASP A 614 14.64 -4.86 23.09
C ASP A 614 13.29 -4.12 23.02
N PHE A 615 12.30 -4.62 23.72
CA PHE A 615 10.96 -4.01 23.76
C PHE A 615 10.83 -2.88 24.79
N GLY A 616 11.84 -2.66 25.65
CA GLY A 616 11.84 -1.65 26.71
C GLY A 616 10.89 -1.96 27.88
N MET A 617 10.02 -2.96 27.74
CA MET A 617 9.09 -3.45 28.77
C MET A 617 8.69 -4.88 28.48
N LEU A 618 8.03 -5.54 29.43
CA LEU A 618 7.52 -6.89 29.20
C LEU A 618 6.44 -6.91 28.13
N ARG A 619 6.57 -7.83 27.18
CA ARG A 619 5.60 -8.13 26.13
C ARG A 619 5.29 -9.63 26.14
N SER A 620 4.04 -9.98 25.89
CA SER A 620 3.64 -11.36 25.62
C SER A 620 3.83 -11.63 24.13
N ILE A 621 4.74 -12.51 23.77
CA ILE A 621 5.03 -12.86 22.37
C ILE A 621 4.66 -14.33 22.18
N ASP A 622 3.81 -14.59 21.19
CA ASP A 622 3.38 -15.94 20.84
C ASP A 622 3.97 -16.42 19.53
N GLN A 623 4.40 -15.50 18.65
CA GLN A 623 5.01 -15.86 17.38
C GLN A 623 6.16 -14.90 17.01
N LEU A 624 7.26 -15.44 16.49
CA LEU A 624 8.37 -14.70 15.89
C LEU A 624 8.50 -15.09 14.42
N LYS A 625 8.57 -14.11 13.52
CA LYS A 625 8.80 -14.35 12.10
C LYS A 625 10.13 -13.72 11.66
N LEU A 626 10.95 -14.51 10.97
CA LEU A 626 12.25 -14.12 10.48
C LEU A 626 12.28 -14.20 8.94
N TYR A 627 12.52 -13.07 8.28
CA TYR A 627 12.45 -12.94 6.82
C TYR A 627 13.87 -12.98 6.21
N PHE A 628 14.41 -14.17 6.07
CA PHE A 628 15.77 -14.37 5.54
C PHE A 628 15.85 -14.13 4.04
N LEU A 629 17.00 -13.56 3.63
CA LEU A 629 17.43 -13.43 2.24
C LEU A 629 18.32 -14.61 1.82
N ASP A 630 18.23 -14.95 0.54
CA ASP A 630 19.21 -15.82 -0.14
C ASP A 630 19.37 -15.28 -1.58
N ASP A 631 20.50 -14.61 -1.85
CA ASP A 631 20.73 -14.05 -3.20
C ASP A 631 21.11 -15.13 -4.22
N GLU A 632 21.15 -16.43 -3.81
CA GLU A 632 21.50 -17.59 -4.65
C GLU A 632 22.88 -17.46 -5.34
N ASP A 633 23.70 -16.53 -4.83
CA ASP A 633 25.03 -16.20 -5.37
C ASP A 633 26.11 -16.95 -4.58
N GLU A 634 26.95 -17.68 -5.28
CA GLU A 634 28.01 -18.50 -4.67
C GLU A 634 29.32 -17.73 -4.43
N ARG A 635 29.39 -16.46 -4.79
CA ARG A 635 30.57 -15.60 -4.50
C ARG A 635 30.78 -15.44 -3.01
N ALA A 636 32.02 -15.47 -2.58
CA ALA A 636 32.37 -15.23 -1.19
C ALA A 636 31.86 -13.84 -0.74
N GLY A 637 31.18 -13.80 0.40
CA GLY A 637 30.59 -12.58 0.97
C GLY A 637 29.18 -12.28 0.52
N SER A 638 28.58 -13.03 -0.44
CA SER A 638 27.18 -12.89 -0.79
C SER A 638 26.26 -13.37 0.35
N ILE A 639 24.99 -13.01 0.28
CA ILE A 639 23.99 -13.39 1.30
C ILE A 639 23.44 -14.77 0.98
N ARG A 640 23.43 -15.65 1.99
CA ARG A 640 22.81 -16.97 1.94
C ARG A 640 21.94 -17.20 3.17
N ALA A 641 20.93 -18.06 3.05
CA ALA A 641 20.12 -18.52 4.16
C ALA A 641 21.01 -19.10 5.29
N PRO A 642 20.65 -18.92 6.57
CA PRO A 642 21.50 -19.33 7.68
C PRO A 642 21.58 -20.86 7.82
N LYS A 643 22.68 -21.30 8.43
CA LYS A 643 22.87 -22.70 8.77
C LYS A 643 22.04 -23.10 10.00
N GLU A 644 22.00 -22.22 11.01
CA GLU A 644 21.33 -22.45 12.28
C GLU A 644 20.96 -21.11 12.93
N VAL A 645 19.84 -21.08 13.67
CA VAL A 645 19.44 -19.95 14.49
C VAL A 645 19.12 -20.46 15.89
N ARG A 646 19.75 -19.86 16.91
CA ARG A 646 19.49 -20.10 18.33
C ARG A 646 18.84 -18.86 18.92
N ILE A 647 17.83 -19.07 19.76
CA ILE A 647 17.06 -18.00 20.37
C ILE A 647 17.24 -18.04 21.89
N ALA A 648 17.39 -16.89 22.49
CA ALA A 648 17.43 -16.72 23.93
C ALA A 648 16.56 -15.54 24.38
N THR A 649 16.01 -15.62 25.56
CA THR A 649 15.21 -14.56 26.20
C THR A 649 15.94 -14.01 27.42
N TRP A 650 15.80 -12.70 27.71
CA TRP A 650 16.38 -12.08 28.86
C TRP A 650 15.50 -12.25 30.09
N SER A 651 16.01 -12.89 31.12
CA SER A 651 15.31 -13.14 32.39
C SER A 651 16.31 -13.20 33.54
N ASP A 652 15.98 -12.57 34.67
CA ASP A 652 16.81 -12.56 35.91
C ASP A 652 18.28 -12.12 35.69
N GLY A 653 18.49 -11.15 34.77
CA GLY A 653 19.82 -10.60 34.51
C GLY A 653 20.71 -11.46 33.61
N ALA A 654 20.17 -12.51 32.97
CA ALA A 654 20.91 -13.40 32.09
C ALA A 654 20.11 -13.82 30.85
N TRP A 655 20.80 -14.19 29.78
CA TRP A 655 20.21 -14.83 28.60
C TRP A 655 19.92 -16.30 28.90
N LYS A 656 18.66 -16.72 28.68
CA LYS A 656 18.23 -18.11 28.84
C LYS A 656 17.81 -18.65 27.47
N PRO A 657 18.34 -19.82 27.05
CA PRO A 657 17.94 -20.43 25.79
C PRO A 657 16.41 -20.63 25.74
N LEU A 658 15.82 -20.34 24.59
CA LEU A 658 14.42 -20.65 24.27
C LEU A 658 14.41 -21.80 23.29
N GLU A 659 13.76 -22.91 23.67
CA GLU A 659 13.60 -24.04 22.77
C GLU A 659 12.56 -23.69 21.72
N VAL A 660 12.90 -23.88 20.45
CA VAL A 660 12.03 -23.74 19.29
C VAL A 660 12.10 -25.04 18.47
N ASP A 661 11.10 -25.27 17.63
CA ASP A 661 11.09 -26.46 16.76
C ASP A 661 12.29 -26.45 15.80
N SER A 662 13.24 -27.33 16.05
CA SER A 662 14.46 -27.48 15.25
C SER A 662 14.23 -28.15 13.87
N SER A 663 13.04 -28.66 13.61
CA SER A 663 12.70 -29.28 12.31
C SER A 663 12.35 -28.24 11.23
N ILE A 664 12.13 -26.98 11.59
CA ILE A 664 11.79 -25.89 10.64
C ILE A 664 13.04 -25.52 9.83
N PRO A 665 12.98 -25.61 8.48
CA PRO A 665 14.12 -25.26 7.65
C PRO A 665 14.31 -23.75 7.56
N TRP A 666 15.55 -23.30 7.65
CA TRP A 666 15.92 -21.90 7.39
C TRP A 666 16.10 -21.69 5.89
N VAL A 667 15.21 -20.93 5.27
CA VAL A 667 15.21 -20.69 3.82
C VAL A 667 15.08 -19.20 3.53
N GLY A 668 15.59 -18.78 2.39
CA GLY A 668 15.46 -17.41 1.93
C GLY A 668 14.12 -17.14 1.22
N HIS A 669 13.80 -15.86 1.07
CA HIS A 669 12.66 -15.35 0.30
C HIS A 669 11.26 -15.76 0.82
N ARG A 670 11.17 -16.14 2.08
CA ARG A 670 9.92 -16.36 2.81
C ARG A 670 10.15 -16.16 4.32
N PRO A 671 9.13 -15.85 5.11
CA PRO A 671 9.26 -15.84 6.56
C PRO A 671 9.42 -17.27 7.10
N THR A 672 10.27 -17.42 8.11
CA THR A 672 10.26 -18.58 8.99
C THR A 672 9.48 -18.20 10.25
N ALA A 673 8.31 -18.78 10.45
CA ALA A 673 7.46 -18.53 11.61
C ALA A 673 7.78 -19.54 12.75
N LEU A 674 7.98 -19.01 13.95
CA LEU A 674 8.30 -19.77 15.16
C LEU A 674 7.24 -19.50 16.21
N GLU A 675 6.55 -20.55 16.68
CA GLU A 675 5.56 -20.46 17.74
C GLU A 675 6.25 -20.47 19.12
N LEU A 676 5.94 -19.46 19.96
CA LEU A 676 6.62 -19.22 21.23
C LEU A 676 5.74 -19.44 22.49
N ASN A 677 4.54 -19.95 22.36
CA ASN A 677 3.62 -20.27 23.46
C ASN A 677 3.42 -19.14 24.49
N ASN A 678 3.23 -17.89 24.02
CA ASN A 678 2.98 -16.71 24.86
C ASN A 678 4.09 -16.43 25.89
N VAL A 679 5.33 -16.37 25.46
CA VAL A 679 6.46 -16.02 26.34
C VAL A 679 6.40 -14.57 26.77
N SER A 680 6.47 -14.29 28.08
CA SER A 680 6.56 -12.92 28.59
C SER A 680 8.01 -12.47 28.66
N VAL A 681 8.41 -11.55 27.79
CA VAL A 681 9.82 -11.14 27.61
C VAL A 681 9.98 -9.63 27.46
N SER A 682 11.11 -9.09 27.94
CA SER A 682 11.52 -7.72 27.63
C SER A 682 12.55 -7.66 26.49
N LYS A 683 13.32 -8.75 26.29
CA LYS A 683 14.32 -8.85 25.23
C LYS A 683 14.40 -10.27 24.67
N ILE A 684 14.71 -10.35 23.37
CA ILE A 684 15.04 -11.59 22.66
C ILE A 684 16.40 -11.43 22.00
N GLN A 685 17.22 -12.47 22.01
CA GLN A 685 18.49 -12.53 21.31
C GLN A 685 18.42 -13.65 20.27
N LEU A 686 18.83 -13.33 19.04
CA LEU A 686 19.03 -14.25 17.93
C LEU A 686 20.52 -14.43 17.72
N GLN A 687 20.99 -15.67 17.78
CA GLN A 687 22.35 -16.06 17.38
C GLN A 687 22.25 -16.86 16.09
N ILE A 688 22.74 -16.27 15.00
CA ILE A 688 22.52 -16.74 13.63
C ILE A 688 23.85 -17.19 13.05
N ASP A 689 23.98 -18.49 12.77
CA ASP A 689 25.19 -19.06 12.18
C ASP A 689 25.09 -19.02 10.64
N ALA A 690 26.00 -18.29 10.02
CA ALA A 690 26.14 -18.24 8.57
C ALA A 690 26.77 -19.50 7.98
N MET A 691 26.57 -19.75 6.71
CA MET A 691 27.41 -20.67 5.95
C MET A 691 28.83 -20.08 5.83
N LYS A 692 29.84 -20.94 5.87
CA LYS A 692 31.24 -20.49 5.85
C LYS A 692 31.56 -19.64 4.61
N GLY A 693 31.96 -18.40 4.85
CA GLY A 693 32.33 -17.45 3.79
C GLY A 693 31.18 -16.61 3.24
N PHE A 694 29.96 -16.77 3.79
CA PHE A 694 28.77 -16.02 3.38
C PHE A 694 28.30 -15.05 4.46
N ALA A 695 27.51 -14.05 4.07
CA ALA A 695 26.81 -13.13 4.96
C ALA A 695 25.40 -13.65 5.29
N ILE A 696 24.86 -13.21 6.42
CA ILE A 696 23.43 -13.32 6.76
C ILE A 696 22.74 -12.06 6.28
N GLY A 697 21.53 -12.18 5.72
CA GLY A 697 20.67 -11.06 5.37
C GLY A 697 19.21 -11.32 5.78
N LEU A 698 18.53 -10.27 6.23
CA LEU A 698 17.08 -10.27 6.50
C LEU A 698 16.45 -9.00 5.95
N THR A 699 15.18 -9.09 5.58
CA THR A 699 14.36 -7.92 5.20
C THR A 699 13.54 -7.41 6.37
N GLU A 700 13.09 -8.31 7.27
CA GLU A 700 12.20 -7.94 8.39
C GLU A 700 12.34 -8.97 9.54
N ILE A 701 12.03 -8.54 10.76
CA ILE A 701 11.80 -9.39 11.93
C ILE A 701 10.48 -8.94 12.56
N GLU A 702 9.55 -9.84 12.77
CA GLU A 702 8.28 -9.56 13.43
C GLU A 702 8.16 -10.35 14.74
N ALA A 703 7.64 -9.70 15.76
CA ALA A 703 7.32 -10.32 17.05
C ALA A 703 5.85 -10.09 17.36
N TRP A 704 5.03 -11.10 17.11
CA TRP A 704 3.58 -11.03 17.25
C TRP A 704 3.13 -11.46 18.63
N GLY A 705 2.07 -10.81 19.12
CA GLY A 705 1.44 -11.17 20.38
C GLY A 705 0.25 -10.27 20.72
N PRO A 706 -0.52 -10.62 21.79
CA PRO A 706 -1.68 -9.85 22.20
C PRO A 706 -1.29 -8.48 22.76
N ALA A 707 -2.09 -7.46 22.47
CA ALA A 707 -1.96 -6.13 23.04
C ALA A 707 -3.31 -5.46 23.31
N GLU A 708 -3.32 -4.51 24.23
CA GLU A 708 -4.42 -3.56 24.42
C GLU A 708 -4.20 -2.34 23.51
N LEU A 709 -5.29 -1.84 22.91
CA LEU A 709 -5.27 -0.61 22.11
C LEU A 709 -6.00 0.53 22.86
N PRO A 710 -5.54 1.79 22.80
CA PRO A 710 -4.34 2.24 22.04
C PRO A 710 -3.05 1.64 22.61
N TYR A 711 -2.11 1.36 21.70
CA TYR A 711 -0.88 0.66 22.02
C TYR A 711 0.03 1.50 22.92
N ARG A 712 0.54 0.88 23.98
CA ARG A 712 1.45 1.55 24.90
C ARG A 712 2.90 1.27 24.53
N VAL A 713 3.59 2.28 24.03
CA VAL A 713 5.03 2.25 23.76
C VAL A 713 5.79 2.38 25.07
N ALA A 714 6.95 1.69 25.19
CA ALA A 714 7.83 1.87 26.34
C ALA A 714 8.47 3.27 26.32
N PRO A 715 8.58 3.97 27.47
CA PRO A 715 9.26 5.25 27.52
C PRO A 715 10.74 5.10 27.18
N PRO A 716 11.42 6.16 26.71
CA PRO A 716 12.88 6.15 26.54
C PRO A 716 13.61 5.77 27.82
N PRO A 717 14.90 5.34 27.74
CA PRO A 717 15.64 4.92 28.93
C PRO A 717 15.67 5.97 30.02
N ALA A 718 15.49 5.56 31.25
CA ALA A 718 15.64 6.40 32.40
C ALA A 718 17.06 7.00 32.45
N GLY A 719 17.19 8.31 32.74
CA GLY A 719 18.48 9.01 32.79
C GLY A 719 18.78 9.89 31.57
N ASN A 720 17.95 9.85 30.50
CA ASN A 720 17.99 10.92 29.49
C ASN A 720 17.46 12.22 30.08
N LEU A 721 18.37 13.13 30.44
CA LEU A 721 18.05 14.42 31.09
C LEU A 721 17.34 15.39 30.14
N ALA A 722 17.40 15.17 28.82
CA ALA A 722 16.73 16.00 27.82
C ALA A 722 15.30 15.54 27.52
N TYR A 723 14.91 14.31 27.87
CA TYR A 723 13.58 13.80 27.55
C TYR A 723 12.46 14.57 28.25
N ARG A 724 11.51 15.07 27.48
CA ARG A 724 10.30 15.72 27.95
C ARG A 724 9.09 14.80 27.82
N ALA A 725 8.60 14.28 28.93
CA ALA A 725 7.39 13.49 28.91
C ALA A 725 6.16 14.34 28.58
N PRO A 726 5.12 13.74 27.96
CA PRO A 726 3.88 14.45 27.67
C PRO A 726 3.26 15.07 28.95
N GLY A 727 3.02 16.39 28.93
CA GLY A 727 2.47 17.12 30.07
C GLY A 727 3.52 17.79 30.98
N ASP A 728 4.80 17.47 30.84
CA ASP A 728 5.86 18.10 31.59
C ASP A 728 6.20 19.50 31.06
N GLU A 729 6.49 20.45 31.96
CA GLU A 729 6.95 21.78 31.61
C GLU A 729 8.43 21.76 31.18
N TYR A 730 9.25 20.96 31.86
CA TYR A 730 10.70 20.79 31.62
C TYR A 730 11.07 19.33 31.46
N PRO A 731 12.19 19.04 30.72
CA PRO A 731 13.05 19.98 29.99
C PRO A 731 12.33 20.65 28.82
N ARG A 732 12.60 21.93 28.61
CA ARG A 732 12.02 22.70 27.51
C ARG A 732 13.07 22.97 26.44
N THR A 733 12.70 22.79 25.17
CA THR A 733 13.59 23.07 24.05
C THR A 733 13.15 24.34 23.32
N ILE A 734 14.12 25.21 22.99
CA ILE A 734 13.94 26.42 22.18
C ILE A 734 15.07 26.52 21.14
N ALA A 735 14.89 27.31 20.11
CA ALA A 735 15.90 27.46 19.04
C ALA A 735 16.02 28.92 18.58
N SER A 736 17.15 29.25 17.92
CA SER A 736 17.38 30.56 17.29
C SER A 736 16.46 30.80 16.10
N HIS A 737 16.16 29.75 15.33
CA HIS A 737 15.27 29.76 14.19
C HIS A 737 14.56 28.39 14.10
N SER A 738 13.35 28.39 13.57
CA SER A 738 12.61 27.18 13.22
C SER A 738 11.91 27.39 11.88
N ASP A 739 11.81 26.32 11.10
CA ASP A 739 11.12 26.40 9.81
C ASP A 739 9.61 26.64 9.98
N ARG A 740 8.96 27.09 8.91
CA ARG A 740 7.50 27.31 8.87
C ARG A 740 6.68 26.05 8.54
N PHE A 741 7.34 24.93 8.30
CA PHE A 741 6.71 23.68 7.83
C PHE A 741 6.45 22.68 8.96
N GLY A 742 6.73 23.08 10.21
CA GLY A 742 6.49 22.27 11.41
C GLY A 742 7.73 21.61 12.00
N GLY A 743 8.92 21.99 11.60
CA GLY A 743 10.20 21.58 12.20
C GLY A 743 10.48 22.33 13.51
N THR A 744 9.74 22.01 14.57
CA THR A 744 9.74 22.77 15.84
C THR A 744 10.70 22.19 16.88
N PRO A 745 11.26 23.03 17.81
CA PRO A 745 12.28 22.61 18.77
C PRO A 745 11.86 21.47 19.71
N GLU A 746 10.59 21.45 20.13
CA GLU A 746 10.06 20.45 21.06
C GLU A 746 10.08 19.02 20.50
N LYS A 747 10.18 18.88 19.19
CA LYS A 747 10.36 17.57 18.52
C LYS A 747 11.76 17.00 18.64
N ALA A 748 12.70 17.79 19.13
CA ALA A 748 14.07 17.33 19.33
C ALA A 748 14.32 16.76 20.73
N ASN A 749 13.27 16.66 21.58
CA ASN A 749 13.40 16.08 22.92
C ASN A 749 12.13 15.35 23.38
N ASP A 750 11.34 14.85 22.45
CA ASP A 750 10.10 14.12 22.72
C ASP A 750 10.29 12.59 22.82
N GLY A 751 11.53 12.11 22.71
CA GLY A 751 11.88 10.70 22.79
C GLY A 751 11.70 9.94 21.47
N LYS A 752 11.53 10.63 20.35
CA LYS A 752 11.33 10.05 19.02
C LYS A 752 12.45 10.41 18.05
N THR A 753 12.98 9.41 17.37
CA THR A 753 14.03 9.57 16.37
C THR A 753 13.54 9.14 14.99
N VAL A 754 13.29 10.08 14.10
CA VAL A 754 12.84 9.80 12.73
C VAL A 754 13.83 10.39 11.73
N PHE A 755 14.62 9.53 11.10
CA PHE A 755 15.54 9.92 10.02
C PHE A 755 14.85 9.98 8.66
N ALA A 756 13.68 9.32 8.50
CA ALA A 756 12.88 9.41 7.28
C ALA A 756 12.21 10.78 7.16
N PRO A 757 11.88 11.24 5.94
CA PRO A 757 11.12 12.47 5.74
C PRO A 757 9.78 12.48 6.47
N THR A 758 9.11 11.34 6.51
CA THR A 758 7.77 11.14 7.08
C THR A 758 7.74 9.95 8.05
N PRO A 759 7.07 10.07 9.23
CA PRO A 759 6.43 11.26 9.78
C PRO A 759 7.44 12.35 10.13
N MET A 760 7.06 13.63 9.98
CA MET A 760 7.95 14.73 10.31
C MET A 760 8.08 14.87 11.84
N ASN A 761 9.18 14.35 12.40
CA ASN A 761 9.55 14.50 13.82
C ASN A 761 10.98 15.01 13.94
N ARG A 762 11.16 16.32 13.87
CA ARG A 762 12.45 16.98 13.93
C ARG A 762 12.31 18.48 14.14
N TRP A 763 13.37 19.09 14.65
CA TRP A 763 13.64 20.52 14.50
C TRP A 763 14.53 20.75 13.27
N THR A 764 14.26 21.82 12.49
CA THR A 764 15.18 22.29 11.45
C THR A 764 15.27 23.81 11.47
N SER A 765 16.45 24.31 11.09
CA SER A 765 16.69 25.75 10.81
C SER A 765 16.52 26.10 9.33
N TYR A 766 15.76 25.30 8.56
CA TYR A 766 15.51 25.52 7.14
C TYR A 766 14.98 26.94 6.90
N GLU A 767 15.45 27.61 5.84
CA GLU A 767 15.19 29.02 5.51
C GLU A 767 15.78 30.04 6.53
N SER A 768 16.59 29.64 7.49
CA SER A 768 17.29 30.61 8.34
C SER A 768 18.19 31.54 7.51
N PRO A 769 18.18 32.86 7.78
CA PRO A 769 19.09 33.79 7.13
C PRO A 769 20.53 33.70 7.68
N SER A 770 20.74 33.02 8.81
CA SER A 770 22.03 32.97 9.51
C SER A 770 22.96 31.90 8.97
N GLU A 771 24.29 32.06 9.14
CA GLU A 771 25.30 31.05 8.84
C GLU A 771 25.40 29.97 9.95
N SER A 772 24.85 30.28 11.13
CA SER A 772 24.79 29.37 12.28
C SER A 772 23.48 29.55 13.03
N ASP A 773 22.97 28.44 13.59
CA ASP A 773 21.81 28.41 14.46
C ASP A 773 22.08 27.55 15.69
N TRP A 774 21.23 27.69 16.71
CA TRP A 774 21.37 26.90 17.93
C TRP A 774 20.05 26.29 18.38
N LEU A 775 20.15 25.14 19.04
CA LEU A 775 19.09 24.47 19.79
C LEU A 775 19.46 24.46 21.27
N GLU A 776 18.60 25.02 22.14
CA GLU A 776 18.80 25.15 23.58
C GLU A 776 17.84 24.25 24.34
N ILE A 777 18.36 23.52 25.34
CA ILE A 777 17.59 22.72 26.28
C ILE A 777 17.69 23.36 27.67
N GLN A 778 16.53 23.65 28.24
CA GLN A 778 16.36 24.23 29.58
C GLN A 778 15.85 23.13 30.52
N PHE A 779 16.63 22.77 31.53
CA PHE A 779 16.30 21.68 32.47
C PHE A 779 15.34 22.09 33.59
N GLY A 780 15.13 23.41 33.81
CA GLY A 780 14.33 23.95 34.91
C GLY A 780 15.03 23.90 36.26
N LYS A 781 16.16 23.21 36.37
CA LYS A 781 17.05 23.11 37.52
C LYS A 781 18.47 22.73 37.07
N PRO A 782 19.52 23.10 37.85
CA PRO A 782 20.87 22.64 37.50
C PRO A 782 21.03 21.13 37.59
N VAL A 783 21.50 20.52 36.50
CA VAL A 783 21.82 19.08 36.34
C VAL A 783 23.30 18.89 35.96
N GLU A 784 23.89 17.76 36.32
CA GLU A 784 25.23 17.40 35.91
C GLU A 784 25.20 16.49 34.69
N PHE A 785 26.01 16.75 33.69
CA PHE A 785 26.09 15.97 32.46
C PHE A 785 27.45 16.09 31.78
N SER A 786 27.83 15.07 31.00
CA SER A 786 29.11 15.00 30.27
C SER A 786 29.00 14.38 28.86
N ARG A 787 27.79 13.99 28.42
CA ARG A 787 27.54 13.33 27.12
C ARG A 787 26.26 13.81 26.52
N ILE A 788 26.32 14.17 25.23
CA ILE A 788 25.16 14.47 24.41
C ILE A 788 25.19 13.58 23.17
N GLU A 789 24.06 12.98 22.84
CA GLU A 789 23.82 12.24 21.61
C GLU A 789 22.74 12.95 20.80
N MET A 790 22.95 13.11 19.49
CA MET A 790 22.01 13.78 18.59
C MET A 790 21.75 12.95 17.35
N GLY A 791 20.50 12.77 17.03
CA GLY A 791 20.08 12.27 15.72
C GLY A 791 20.11 13.42 14.69
N ILE A 792 21.16 13.52 13.88
CA ILE A 792 21.24 14.57 12.84
C ILE A 792 20.43 14.17 11.63
N TYR A 793 19.48 15.02 11.25
CA TYR A 793 18.62 14.82 10.08
C TYR A 793 19.32 15.30 8.79
N ASP A 794 19.12 14.54 7.71
CA ASP A 794 19.67 14.82 6.38
C ASP A 794 18.66 14.41 5.31
N ASP A 795 18.13 15.38 4.55
CA ASP A 795 17.25 15.15 3.40
C ASP A 795 18.01 15.16 2.07
N ARG A 796 19.35 15.28 2.13
CA ARG A 796 20.26 15.44 0.98
C ARG A 796 19.94 16.66 0.10
N GLY A 797 19.11 17.56 0.61
CA GLY A 797 18.62 18.77 -0.06
C GLY A 797 18.85 20.02 0.78
N GLY A 798 17.76 20.64 1.24
CA GLY A 798 17.81 21.89 2.00
C GLY A 798 18.25 21.75 3.45
N VAL A 799 18.18 20.54 4.02
CA VAL A 799 18.66 20.23 5.39
C VAL A 799 19.71 19.13 5.31
N GLN A 800 20.93 19.46 5.75
CA GLN A 800 22.09 18.55 5.70
C GLN A 800 22.87 18.62 7.02
N PRO A 801 23.78 17.66 7.27
CA PRO A 801 24.65 17.73 8.43
C PRO A 801 25.38 19.08 8.50
N PRO A 802 25.51 19.69 9.70
CA PRO A 802 26.30 20.90 9.85
C PRO A 802 27.77 20.66 9.53
N LYS A 803 28.47 21.70 9.13
CA LYS A 803 29.95 21.67 8.95
C LYS A 803 30.64 21.31 10.27
N SER A 804 30.13 21.89 11.37
CA SER A 804 30.58 21.60 12.73
C SER A 804 29.47 21.94 13.73
N PHE A 805 29.57 21.43 14.95
CA PHE A 805 28.77 21.89 16.08
C PHE A 805 29.62 22.01 17.36
N ALA A 806 29.15 22.82 18.30
CA ALA A 806 29.77 23.04 19.58
C ALA A 806 28.73 23.04 20.71
N VAL A 807 29.11 22.58 21.89
CA VAL A 807 28.25 22.58 23.08
C VAL A 807 28.60 23.74 23.99
N GLU A 808 27.61 24.52 24.39
CA GLU A 808 27.76 25.63 25.30
C GLU A 808 26.77 25.54 26.47
N ILE A 809 27.20 25.93 27.65
CA ILE A 809 26.39 26.01 28.86
C ILE A 809 26.22 27.46 29.33
N LEU A 810 25.10 27.78 29.95
CA LEU A 810 24.88 29.09 30.55
C LEU A 810 25.51 29.11 31.95
N ARG A 811 26.51 29.96 32.18
CA ARG A 811 27.16 30.19 33.47
C ARG A 811 27.30 31.68 33.71
N ASP A 812 26.83 32.15 34.84
CA ASP A 812 26.89 33.57 35.24
C ASP A 812 26.32 34.54 34.18
N GLY A 813 25.22 34.12 33.53
CA GLY A 813 24.53 34.89 32.48
C GLY A 813 25.28 34.94 31.13
N ARG A 814 26.34 34.15 30.92
CA ARG A 814 27.11 34.07 29.67
C ARG A 814 27.20 32.66 29.17
N TRP A 815 27.12 32.50 27.86
CA TRP A 815 27.35 31.22 27.19
C TRP A 815 28.85 30.94 27.16
N GLN A 816 29.23 29.75 27.61
CA GLN A 816 30.63 29.27 27.65
C GLN A 816 30.69 27.90 27.01
N ARG A 817 31.62 27.70 26.10
CA ARG A 817 31.89 26.40 25.48
C ARG A 817 32.41 25.42 26.54
N VAL A 818 31.97 24.15 26.47
CA VAL A 818 32.50 23.07 27.32
C VAL A 818 33.92 22.71 26.91
N GLU A 819 34.67 22.14 27.86
CA GLU A 819 36.06 21.80 27.65
C GLU A 819 36.23 20.34 27.20
N ARG A 820 37.22 20.06 26.38
CA ARG A 820 37.64 18.71 25.91
C ARG A 820 36.54 17.96 25.19
N GLU A 821 35.89 18.62 24.25
CA GLU A 821 34.92 17.95 23.36
C GLU A 821 35.59 16.85 22.53
N VAL A 822 35.01 15.64 22.58
CA VAL A 822 35.36 14.50 21.72
C VAL A 822 34.13 14.07 20.96
N HIS A 823 34.17 14.19 19.64
CA HIS A 823 33.06 13.89 18.73
C HIS A 823 33.17 12.49 18.14
N ARG A 824 32.03 11.79 17.99
CA ARG A 824 31.87 10.48 17.32
C ARG A 824 30.61 10.45 16.50
N PRO A 825 30.69 10.40 15.15
CA PRO A 825 31.91 10.45 14.34
C PRO A 825 32.65 11.79 14.47
N ASP A 826 33.92 11.84 14.04
CA ASP A 826 34.78 13.04 14.12
C ASP A 826 34.16 14.25 13.35
N LYS A 827 33.40 13.95 12.29
CA LYS A 827 32.65 14.95 11.53
C LYS A 827 31.15 14.67 11.67
N PRO A 828 30.30 15.70 11.78
CA PRO A 828 28.86 15.52 11.82
C PRO A 828 28.38 14.72 10.62
N THR A 829 27.57 13.70 10.85
CA THR A 829 27.07 12.81 9.80
C THR A 829 25.56 12.70 9.90
N GLY A 830 24.88 12.82 8.77
CA GLY A 830 23.42 12.80 8.70
C GLY A 830 22.83 11.39 8.75
N SER A 831 21.54 11.35 9.03
CA SER A 831 20.74 10.13 9.13
C SER A 831 21.28 9.09 10.10
N GLN A 832 21.99 9.56 11.13
CA GLN A 832 22.52 8.72 12.21
C GLN A 832 22.74 9.52 13.50
N TRP A 833 23.05 8.79 14.57
CA TRP A 833 23.43 9.36 15.85
C TRP A 833 24.87 9.92 15.83
N ASN A 834 25.04 11.10 16.45
CA ASN A 834 26.31 11.77 16.65
C ASN A 834 26.49 12.02 18.15
N GLU A 835 27.57 11.55 18.73
CA GLU A 835 27.88 11.70 20.15
C GLU A 835 28.94 12.78 20.34
N VAL A 836 28.79 13.61 21.38
CA VAL A 836 29.86 14.46 21.90
C VAL A 836 30.01 14.21 23.40
N ARG A 837 31.25 13.96 23.82
CA ARG A 837 31.67 13.84 25.23
C ARG A 837 32.57 14.98 25.59
N PHE A 838 32.49 15.45 26.85
CA PHE A 838 33.23 16.55 27.39
C PHE A 838 33.44 16.38 28.90
N ASP A 839 34.24 17.26 29.53
CA ASP A 839 34.40 17.24 30.97
C ASP A 839 33.04 17.50 31.67
N PRO A 840 32.72 16.77 32.77
CA PRO A 840 31.48 16.95 33.50
C PRO A 840 31.18 18.42 33.84
N VAL A 841 29.98 18.86 33.47
CA VAL A 841 29.54 20.23 33.75
C VAL A 841 28.21 20.22 34.51
N ARG A 842 27.95 21.26 35.30
CA ARG A 842 26.70 21.47 35.97
C ARG A 842 26.05 22.77 35.49
N ALA A 843 24.87 22.69 34.89
CA ALA A 843 24.16 23.84 34.36
C ALA A 843 22.65 23.58 34.34
N ASP A 844 21.85 24.67 34.32
CA ASP A 844 20.40 24.63 34.13
C ASP A 844 19.97 24.76 32.66
N ARG A 845 20.94 25.14 31.79
CA ARG A 845 20.73 25.31 30.35
C ARG A 845 21.98 24.88 29.56
N VAL A 846 21.71 24.21 28.45
CA VAL A 846 22.72 23.85 27.45
C VAL A 846 22.23 24.23 26.09
N ARG A 847 23.10 24.70 25.21
CA ARG A 847 22.78 24.85 23.78
C ARG A 847 23.83 24.20 22.92
N ILE A 848 23.36 23.72 21.77
CA ILE A 848 24.19 23.17 20.71
C ILE A 848 24.16 24.17 19.58
N VAL A 849 25.31 24.69 19.19
CA VAL A 849 25.46 25.69 18.13
C VAL A 849 25.94 24.97 16.87
N PHE A 850 25.20 25.09 15.78
CA PHE A 850 25.45 24.44 14.50
C PHE A 850 26.02 25.46 13.49
N GLU A 851 27.19 25.21 12.94
CA GLU A 851 27.71 25.92 11.78
C GLU A 851 27.21 25.22 10.52
N HIS A 852 26.42 25.91 9.69
CA HIS A 852 25.78 25.29 8.55
C HIS A 852 26.71 24.91 7.40
N GLN A 853 26.36 23.84 6.67
CA GLN A 853 26.98 23.48 5.39
C GLN A 853 26.26 24.23 4.28
N LEU A 854 26.53 25.54 4.12
CA LEU A 854 25.82 26.39 3.18
C LEU A 854 25.80 25.86 1.72
N PRO A 855 24.70 25.97 0.98
CA PRO A 855 23.47 26.69 1.32
C PRO A 855 22.49 25.91 2.20
N ALA A 856 22.74 24.63 2.47
CA ALA A 856 21.88 23.81 3.33
C ALA A 856 21.92 24.28 4.79
N LYS A 857 20.86 23.97 5.53
CA LYS A 857 20.68 24.27 6.94
C LYS A 857 20.74 22.99 7.78
N SER A 858 20.72 23.12 9.10
CA SER A 858 20.84 21.97 10.01
C SER A 858 19.48 21.51 10.53
N GLY A 859 19.39 20.21 10.87
CA GLY A 859 18.23 19.60 11.48
C GLY A 859 18.60 18.50 12.48
N VAL A 860 17.78 18.36 13.52
CA VAL A 860 17.95 17.36 14.58
C VAL A 860 16.62 16.69 14.85
N THR A 861 16.59 15.36 14.84
CA THR A 861 15.37 14.60 15.13
C THR A 861 15.22 14.32 16.62
N GLU A 862 16.29 14.10 17.37
CA GLU A 862 16.26 13.88 18.82
C GLU A 862 17.61 14.26 19.45
N VAL A 863 17.55 14.74 20.69
CA VAL A 863 18.71 15.00 21.56
C VAL A 863 18.57 14.22 22.86
N MET A 864 19.59 13.44 23.20
CA MET A 864 19.68 12.76 24.48
C MET A 864 20.88 13.30 25.27
N ILE A 865 20.69 13.58 26.57
CA ILE A 865 21.70 14.12 27.45
C ILE A 865 21.86 13.21 28.66
N TRP A 866 23.10 12.87 28.98
CA TRP A 866 23.45 11.86 29.98
C TRP A 866 24.43 12.41 31.01
N GLU A 867 24.26 11.95 32.25
CA GLU A 867 25.21 12.30 33.32
C GLU A 867 26.61 11.78 32.99
N ARG A 868 26.71 10.54 32.43
CA ARG A 868 27.98 9.91 32.03
C ARG A 868 27.87 9.19 30.70
#